data_e4e5e667579959fc74fdb03e0c3e8d4c
#
_entry.id   e4e5e667579959fc74fdb03e0c3e8d4c
#
_cell.length_a   1.000
_cell.length_b   1.000
_cell.length_c   1.000
_cell.angle_alpha   90.00
_cell.angle_beta   90.00
_cell.angle_gamma   90.00
#
_symmetry.space_group_name_H-M   'P 1'
#
loop_
_entity.id
_entity.type
_entity.pdbx_description
1 polymer ?
#
loop_
_entity_poly.entity_id
_entity_poly.type
_entity_poly.pdbx_seq_one_letter_code
_entity_poly.pdbx_strand_id
1 'polypeptide(L)'
;KGIDFTEDEDGVIKFDSPKAFVTDPITVKMEERFRDTMNVYGDQPLIWIDRFFSLERFDRSYRFKRDNLYNETDIMDTSNNLKIITPAQYGLSSFAWHFILKQWKERKEFCLYIDGGLIRKGAVRKVIDAQLKAFDVKSEDVKRIIIDNWVISNKDAKTILTNITQDYPQIPILILCPMLEKTLVETENIATSEFDFAILYMAPLQTSQIRSMVEIYNKHKHIGQNDIVLKRLDDDIQNFNMHRTPLNCITLLEVFSNSFDENPVNRTAVIEKVLRIIFDNEEVPSYKSLPDVKDCEFALGYYCEQMIRKEEFYFNAQQFSDELYDFCRTQKITIDVNYLFDLLLKNHIICQYETNLYGFRFAYWVYYFAAMRMSKSKKFAQFILDKENYAHYPEVIEFYTGSDRTRNDAADIVKRDIVRISKTVHEKVGMPEGINPFSRLRLETTDEQVKKAIKQLENNLQKTKLPNEIKDAVTDNNYNPSTPFHQAVYKVFENYSVNYLQEMIGIASKTLRNSDYIEPEKKVELLTAITNAWYDTIRVIYLMAPALAKDGVARYDGFSLKLTEGFDKLKDDPKRLLLAIIAAIPENLVLWYKDNIYSSKLAQLIFDKIASEGNSVIKHLLICIIIHEQPDGWNDVVRKYMSELDRHSFFFGDTLDTLKTMYANGVMSEVNIAKTKDLILLGYTKLVSNDNRMHPGNMRHINKQVALPNREESEEDL
;
A
#
# COMPACT_ATOMS: atom_id res chain seq x y z
N LYS A 1 -37.59 -3.62 9.99
CA LYS A 1 -38.50 -3.33 8.86
C LYS A 1 -39.88 -3.20 9.46
N GLY A 2 -40.38 -1.93 9.61
CA GLY A 2 -41.74 -1.71 10.11
C GLY A 2 -42.76 -2.06 9.04
N ILE A 3 -43.66 -2.94 9.36
CA ILE A 3 -44.93 -3.09 8.65
C ILE A 3 -45.85 -2.09 9.31
N ASP A 4 -46.26 -1.06 8.60
CA ASP A 4 -47.26 -0.12 9.11
C ASP A 4 -48.64 -0.78 9.03
N PHE A 5 -49.31 -0.88 10.18
CA PHE A 5 -50.72 -1.29 10.26
C PHE A 5 -51.52 -0.10 10.74
N THR A 6 -52.70 0.06 10.21
CA THR A 6 -53.72 0.93 10.79
C THR A 6 -54.82 0.07 11.35
N GLU A 7 -55.20 0.28 12.63
CA GLU A 7 -56.35 -0.32 13.28
C GLU A 7 -57.51 0.67 13.20
N ASP A 8 -58.64 0.24 12.67
CA ASP A 8 -59.84 1.08 12.64
C ASP A 8 -60.63 1.01 13.96
N GLU A 9 -61.62 1.87 14.11
CA GLU A 9 -62.41 1.97 15.33
C GLU A 9 -63.14 0.70 15.73
N ASP A 10 -63.22 -0.31 14.83
CA ASP A 10 -63.82 -1.63 15.06
C ASP A 10 -62.76 -2.70 15.36
N GLY A 11 -61.52 -2.34 15.55
CA GLY A 11 -60.41 -3.26 15.86
C GLY A 11 -59.94 -4.10 14.68
N VAL A 12 -60.27 -3.71 13.46
CA VAL A 12 -59.82 -4.43 12.24
C VAL A 12 -58.49 -3.89 11.80
N ILE A 13 -57.48 -4.77 11.80
CA ILE A 13 -56.14 -4.44 11.33
C ILE A 13 -56.12 -4.43 9.79
N LYS A 14 -55.92 -3.23 9.20
CA LYS A 14 -55.76 -3.05 7.77
C LYS A 14 -54.28 -3.02 7.43
N PHE A 15 -53.86 -3.94 6.59
CA PHE A 15 -52.53 -3.90 6.00
C PHE A 15 -52.56 -2.96 4.81
N ASP A 16 -51.62 -2.03 4.77
CA ASP A 16 -51.37 -1.27 3.55
C ASP A 16 -50.95 -2.24 2.42
N SER A 17 -51.53 -2.01 1.29
CA SER A 17 -51.60 -2.88 0.12
C SER A 17 -50.21 -3.52 -0.21
N PRO A 18 -50.19 -4.83 -0.60
CA PRO A 18 -48.98 -5.55 -1.00
C PRO A 18 -48.25 -4.98 -2.22
N LYS A 19 -48.68 -3.87 -2.80
CA LYS A 19 -48.01 -3.17 -3.91
C LYS A 19 -46.60 -2.65 -3.57
N ALA A 20 -46.26 -2.54 -2.29
CA ALA A 20 -44.94 -2.10 -1.86
C ALA A 20 -43.82 -3.16 -1.96
N PHE A 21 -44.16 -4.41 -2.27
CA PHE A 21 -43.22 -5.55 -2.27
C PHE A 21 -42.95 -6.16 -3.63
N VAL A 22 -43.55 -5.65 -4.71
CA VAL A 22 -43.18 -6.10 -6.06
C VAL A 22 -41.93 -5.35 -6.49
N THR A 23 -40.79 -5.89 -6.15
CA THR A 23 -39.51 -5.40 -6.69
C THR A 23 -39.57 -5.60 -8.20
N ASP A 24 -39.35 -4.50 -8.94
CA ASP A 24 -39.28 -4.49 -10.39
C ASP A 24 -38.30 -5.60 -10.86
N PRO A 25 -38.73 -6.53 -11.74
CA PRO A 25 -37.90 -7.64 -12.21
C PRO A 25 -36.56 -7.18 -12.83
N ILE A 26 -36.55 -6.02 -13.43
CA ILE A 26 -35.31 -5.42 -13.98
C ILE A 26 -34.34 -5.07 -12.85
N THR A 27 -34.86 -4.44 -11.78
CA THR A 27 -34.06 -4.11 -10.59
C THR A 27 -33.45 -5.36 -9.97
N VAL A 28 -34.21 -6.44 -9.81
CA VAL A 28 -33.72 -7.70 -9.23
C VAL A 28 -32.56 -8.26 -10.06
N LYS A 29 -32.72 -8.34 -11.38
CA LYS A 29 -31.66 -8.83 -12.27
C LYS A 29 -30.41 -7.96 -12.24
N MET A 30 -30.56 -6.63 -12.18
CA MET A 30 -29.42 -5.72 -12.04
C MET A 30 -28.70 -5.88 -10.70
N GLU A 31 -29.46 -6.06 -9.59
CA GLU A 31 -28.90 -6.32 -8.27
C GLU A 31 -28.15 -7.65 -8.19
N GLU A 32 -28.68 -8.71 -8.83
CA GLU A 32 -27.99 -9.99 -8.94
C GLU A 32 -26.66 -9.83 -9.68
N ARG A 33 -26.66 -9.18 -10.85
CA ARG A 33 -25.45 -8.94 -11.63
C ARG A 33 -24.43 -8.10 -10.86
N PHE A 34 -24.87 -7.04 -10.18
CA PHE A 34 -24.00 -6.25 -9.33
C PHE A 34 -23.39 -7.09 -8.19
N ARG A 35 -24.21 -7.89 -7.52
CA ARG A 35 -23.79 -8.79 -6.44
C ARG A 35 -22.77 -9.81 -6.92
N ASP A 36 -22.97 -10.41 -8.10
CA ASP A 36 -22.04 -11.37 -8.71
C ASP A 36 -20.66 -10.75 -8.93
N THR A 37 -20.58 -9.46 -9.30
CA THR A 37 -19.28 -8.77 -9.48
C THR A 37 -18.61 -8.38 -8.17
N MET A 38 -19.35 -8.33 -7.05
CA MET A 38 -18.84 -7.89 -5.75
C MET A 38 -18.48 -9.07 -4.84
N ASN A 39 -19.02 -10.25 -5.09
CA ASN A 39 -18.83 -11.43 -4.23
C ASN A 39 -17.51 -12.12 -4.57
N VAL A 40 -16.47 -11.90 -3.77
CA VAL A 40 -15.15 -12.50 -3.95
C VAL A 40 -14.93 -13.69 -3.01
N TYR A 41 -15.38 -13.59 -1.75
CA TYR A 41 -15.08 -14.56 -0.69
C TYR A 41 -16.31 -15.26 -0.10
N GLY A 42 -17.48 -15.14 -0.75
CA GLY A 42 -18.71 -15.81 -0.35
C GLY A 42 -19.41 -15.19 0.88
N ASP A 43 -18.75 -15.09 2.00
CA ASP A 43 -19.28 -14.57 3.28
C ASP A 43 -18.71 -13.20 3.64
N GLN A 44 -18.56 -12.34 2.65
CA GLN A 44 -18.13 -10.95 2.85
C GLN A 44 -19.35 -10.00 2.81
N PRO A 45 -19.30 -8.87 3.53
CA PRO A 45 -20.31 -7.82 3.36
C PRO A 45 -20.20 -7.19 1.96
N LEU A 46 -21.33 -6.88 1.35
CA LEU A 46 -21.36 -6.11 0.10
C LEU A 46 -21.08 -4.64 0.44
N ILE A 47 -19.87 -4.20 0.15
CA ILE A 47 -19.40 -2.84 0.41
C ILE A 47 -19.20 -2.12 -0.91
N TRP A 48 -20.08 -1.18 -1.23
CA TRP A 48 -19.84 -0.22 -2.30
C TRP A 48 -19.29 1.07 -1.73
N ILE A 49 -18.27 1.60 -2.38
CA ILE A 49 -17.69 2.91 -2.09
C ILE A 49 -17.64 3.69 -3.39
N ASP A 50 -18.28 4.85 -3.42
CA ASP A 50 -18.34 5.72 -4.60
C ASP A 50 -16.94 6.01 -5.15
N ARG A 51 -16.80 5.97 -6.47
CA ARG A 51 -15.51 6.10 -7.15
C ARG A 51 -15.26 7.54 -7.57
N PHE A 52 -13.98 7.91 -7.56
CA PHE A 52 -13.51 9.18 -8.10
C PHE A 52 -12.74 8.99 -9.40
N PHE A 53 -12.78 10.01 -10.25
CA PHE A 53 -12.16 10.02 -11.56
C PHE A 53 -11.40 11.32 -11.78
N SER A 54 -10.32 11.27 -12.57
CA SER A 54 -9.48 12.43 -12.90
C SER A 54 -9.26 12.52 -14.42
N LEU A 55 -9.05 13.75 -14.91
CA LEU A 55 -8.54 13.96 -16.26
C LEU A 55 -7.04 13.65 -16.37
N GLU A 56 -6.33 13.74 -15.26
CA GLU A 56 -4.90 13.46 -15.19
C GLU A 56 -4.67 12.00 -14.80
N ARG A 57 -3.65 11.41 -15.40
CA ARG A 57 -3.21 10.06 -15.05
C ARG A 57 -2.55 10.04 -13.68
N PHE A 58 -2.81 8.98 -12.91
CA PHE A 58 -2.17 8.74 -11.61
C PHE A 58 -0.76 8.18 -11.81
N ASP A 59 0.24 9.06 -11.83
CA ASP A 59 1.66 8.72 -11.87
C ASP A 59 2.38 9.19 -10.58
N ARG A 60 3.72 9.09 -10.57
CA ARG A 60 4.55 9.51 -9.43
C ARG A 60 4.44 10.99 -9.07
N SER A 61 4.02 11.83 -10.00
CA SER A 61 3.86 13.28 -9.80
C SER A 61 2.46 13.63 -9.29
N TYR A 62 1.53 12.69 -9.37
CA TYR A 62 0.15 12.93 -8.97
C TYR A 62 0.06 13.20 -7.46
N ARG A 63 -0.71 14.21 -7.11
CA ARG A 63 -1.13 14.51 -5.74
C ARG A 63 -2.65 14.52 -5.70
N PHE A 64 -3.23 13.91 -4.67
CA PHE A 64 -4.68 13.94 -4.47
C PHE A 64 -5.15 15.36 -4.22
N LYS A 65 -5.50 16.09 -5.31
CA LYS A 65 -6.16 17.38 -5.24
C LYS A 65 -7.66 17.15 -5.36
N ARG A 66 -8.40 17.34 -4.27
CA ARG A 66 -9.87 17.13 -4.24
C ARG A 66 -10.61 17.97 -5.28
N ASP A 67 -10.09 19.14 -5.62
CA ASP A 67 -10.75 20.09 -6.53
C ASP A 67 -10.77 19.64 -8.01
N ASN A 68 -10.04 18.58 -8.39
CA ASN A 68 -9.91 18.09 -9.74
C ASN A 68 -10.49 16.68 -9.95
N LEU A 69 -11.30 16.19 -9.00
CA LEU A 69 -11.89 14.86 -9.09
C LEU A 69 -13.38 14.94 -9.46
N TYR A 70 -13.76 14.12 -10.41
CA TYR A 70 -15.14 13.86 -10.79
C TYR A 70 -15.67 12.69 -9.94
N ASN A 71 -16.93 12.78 -9.54
CA ASN A 71 -17.63 11.70 -8.86
C ASN A 71 -18.55 10.92 -9.81
N GLU A 72 -19.20 9.89 -9.32
CA GLU A 72 -20.12 9.09 -10.15
C GLU A 72 -21.31 9.88 -10.67
N THR A 73 -21.80 10.86 -9.93
CA THR A 73 -22.93 11.71 -10.36
C THR A 73 -22.53 12.58 -11.54
N ASP A 74 -21.29 13.10 -11.56
CA ASP A 74 -20.77 13.88 -12.69
C ASP A 74 -20.73 13.02 -13.96
N ILE A 75 -20.42 11.73 -13.83
CA ILE A 75 -20.46 10.77 -14.96
C ILE A 75 -21.89 10.49 -15.41
N MET A 76 -22.84 10.44 -14.46
CA MET A 76 -24.27 10.23 -14.76
C MET A 76 -24.87 11.43 -15.52
N ASP A 77 -24.44 12.63 -15.16
CA ASP A 77 -25.02 13.89 -15.70
C ASP A 77 -24.48 14.25 -17.11
N THR A 78 -23.36 13.69 -17.52
CA THR A 78 -22.82 13.99 -18.84
C THR A 78 -23.52 13.24 -19.98
N SER A 79 -23.78 13.94 -21.08
CA SER A 79 -24.25 13.37 -22.35
C SER A 79 -23.13 13.04 -23.33
N ASN A 80 -21.87 13.29 -22.96
CA ASN A 80 -20.70 13.02 -23.79
C ASN A 80 -20.31 11.55 -23.76
N ASN A 81 -19.63 11.14 -24.85
CA ASN A 81 -18.95 9.84 -24.83
C ASN A 81 -17.74 9.87 -23.88
N LEU A 82 -17.64 8.87 -23.03
CA LEU A 82 -16.58 8.78 -22.03
C LEU A 82 -15.80 7.48 -22.19
N LYS A 83 -14.48 7.57 -21.99
CA LYS A 83 -13.60 6.43 -21.86
C LYS A 83 -12.93 6.47 -20.48
N ILE A 84 -13.29 5.53 -19.61
CA ILE A 84 -12.66 5.38 -18.30
C ILE A 84 -11.54 4.37 -18.39
N ILE A 85 -10.34 4.80 -18.05
CA ILE A 85 -9.12 3.96 -18.04
C ILE A 85 -8.70 3.74 -16.60
N THR A 86 -8.37 2.51 -16.25
CA THR A 86 -7.90 2.19 -14.91
C THR A 86 -6.97 0.99 -14.92
N PRO A 87 -6.01 0.95 -13.98
CA PRO A 87 -5.31 -0.28 -13.68
C PRO A 87 -6.30 -1.38 -13.31
N ALA A 88 -5.88 -2.56 -13.47
CA ALA A 88 -6.70 -3.71 -13.15
C ALA A 88 -6.99 -3.81 -11.63
N GLN A 89 -8.04 -4.55 -11.24
CA GLN A 89 -8.55 -4.73 -9.85
C GLN A 89 -9.19 -3.46 -9.21
N TYR A 90 -9.32 -2.38 -9.95
CA TYR A 90 -10.00 -1.18 -9.45
C TYR A 90 -11.53 -1.30 -9.45
N GLY A 91 -12.08 -2.43 -9.92
CA GLY A 91 -13.50 -2.70 -9.87
C GLY A 91 -14.31 -2.12 -11.02
N LEU A 92 -13.77 -2.14 -12.27
CA LEU A 92 -14.48 -1.62 -13.46
C LEU A 92 -15.83 -2.29 -13.67
N SER A 93 -15.88 -3.61 -13.68
CA SER A 93 -17.14 -4.35 -13.90
C SER A 93 -18.14 -4.13 -12.78
N SER A 94 -17.66 -4.04 -11.53
CA SER A 94 -18.52 -3.70 -10.38
C SER A 94 -19.05 -2.27 -10.50
N PHE A 95 -18.21 -1.32 -10.96
CA PHE A 95 -18.63 0.04 -11.27
C PHE A 95 -19.67 0.06 -12.38
N ALA A 96 -19.48 -0.70 -13.47
CA ALA A 96 -20.45 -0.79 -14.55
C ALA A 96 -21.85 -1.19 -14.03
N TRP A 97 -21.94 -2.25 -13.27
CA TRP A 97 -23.21 -2.73 -12.75
C TRP A 97 -23.80 -1.86 -11.65
N HIS A 98 -22.95 -1.24 -10.80
CA HIS A 98 -23.41 -0.24 -9.85
C HIS A 98 -24.01 0.96 -10.56
N PHE A 99 -23.30 1.49 -11.56
CA PHE A 99 -23.75 2.63 -12.36
C PHE A 99 -25.07 2.35 -13.06
N ILE A 100 -25.23 1.17 -13.69
CA ILE A 100 -26.47 0.73 -14.35
C ILE A 100 -27.62 0.70 -13.32
N LEU A 101 -27.38 0.07 -12.18
CA LEU A 101 -28.36 -0.06 -11.11
C LEU A 101 -28.77 1.30 -10.54
N LYS A 102 -27.81 2.20 -10.34
CA LYS A 102 -28.03 3.58 -9.83
C LYS A 102 -28.84 4.41 -10.84
N GLN A 103 -28.48 4.39 -12.13
CA GLN A 103 -29.24 5.04 -13.18
C GLN A 103 -30.70 4.55 -13.24
N TRP A 104 -30.88 3.25 -13.15
CA TRP A 104 -32.23 2.66 -13.15
C TRP A 104 -33.03 3.02 -11.88
N LYS A 105 -32.44 2.96 -10.71
CA LYS A 105 -33.12 3.28 -9.45
C LYS A 105 -33.49 4.75 -9.34
N GLU A 106 -32.59 5.65 -9.70
CA GLU A 106 -32.76 7.11 -9.52
C GLU A 106 -33.51 7.78 -10.67
N ARG A 107 -33.27 7.32 -11.93
CA ARG A 107 -33.76 8.02 -13.14
C ARG A 107 -34.70 7.20 -14.00
N LYS A 108 -34.82 5.88 -13.74
CA LYS A 108 -35.54 4.93 -14.58
C LYS A 108 -35.00 4.86 -16.02
N GLU A 109 -33.71 5.16 -16.19
CA GLU A 109 -33.01 5.14 -17.46
C GLU A 109 -32.30 3.80 -17.65
N PHE A 110 -32.60 3.08 -18.73
CA PHE A 110 -31.98 1.79 -19.02
C PHE A 110 -30.63 2.00 -19.71
N CYS A 111 -29.58 1.43 -19.12
CA CYS A 111 -28.24 1.37 -19.71
C CYS A 111 -27.98 -0.03 -20.29
N LEU A 112 -27.64 -0.09 -21.56
CA LEU A 112 -27.29 -1.32 -22.24
C LEU A 112 -25.85 -1.72 -21.89
N TYR A 113 -25.68 -2.87 -21.25
CA TYR A 113 -24.35 -3.41 -20.93
C TYR A 113 -23.85 -4.32 -22.04
N ILE A 114 -22.58 -4.16 -22.42
CA ILE A 114 -21.92 -4.96 -23.43
C ILE A 114 -20.54 -5.38 -22.90
N ASP A 115 -20.27 -6.69 -22.85
CA ASP A 115 -18.95 -7.20 -22.54
C ASP A 115 -18.08 -7.15 -23.80
N GLY A 116 -17.08 -6.26 -23.79
CA GLY A 116 -16.12 -6.07 -24.89
C GLY A 116 -15.30 -7.32 -25.21
N GLY A 117 -15.05 -8.18 -24.21
CA GLY A 117 -14.36 -9.45 -24.39
C GLY A 117 -15.14 -10.45 -25.24
N LEU A 118 -16.47 -10.35 -25.27
CA LEU A 118 -17.36 -11.23 -26.04
C LEU A 118 -17.71 -10.68 -27.43
N ILE A 119 -17.50 -9.37 -27.66
CA ILE A 119 -17.80 -8.75 -28.95
C ILE A 119 -16.84 -9.20 -30.05
N ARG A 120 -17.42 -9.55 -31.20
CA ARG A 120 -16.72 -9.79 -32.47
C ARG A 120 -17.35 -8.91 -33.57
N LYS A 121 -16.54 -8.51 -34.54
CA LYS A 121 -16.94 -7.62 -35.65
C LYS A 121 -18.28 -7.97 -36.30
N GLY A 122 -18.60 -9.24 -36.47
CA GLY A 122 -19.84 -9.72 -37.11
C GLY A 122 -20.95 -10.10 -36.11
N ALA A 123 -20.80 -9.89 -34.83
CA ALA A 123 -21.72 -10.37 -33.80
C ALA A 123 -22.30 -9.26 -32.90
N VAL A 124 -22.00 -7.99 -33.17
CA VAL A 124 -22.41 -6.84 -32.35
C VAL A 124 -23.92 -6.85 -32.07
N ARG A 125 -24.75 -6.91 -33.12
CA ARG A 125 -26.22 -6.94 -33.01
C ARG A 125 -26.71 -8.12 -32.21
N LYS A 126 -26.15 -9.33 -32.44
CA LYS A 126 -26.54 -10.52 -31.69
C LYS A 126 -26.30 -10.39 -30.17
N VAL A 127 -25.20 -9.74 -29.77
CA VAL A 127 -24.90 -9.50 -28.34
C VAL A 127 -25.87 -8.48 -27.77
N ILE A 128 -26.15 -7.41 -28.49
CA ILE A 128 -27.14 -6.38 -28.11
C ILE A 128 -28.54 -6.99 -27.95
N ASP A 129 -29.04 -7.71 -28.95
CA ASP A 129 -30.36 -8.34 -28.93
C ASP A 129 -30.50 -9.33 -27.76
N ALA A 130 -29.45 -10.09 -27.45
CA ALA A 130 -29.44 -10.99 -26.34
C ALA A 130 -29.57 -10.26 -24.99
N GLN A 131 -28.92 -9.13 -24.80
CA GLN A 131 -29.02 -8.30 -23.59
C GLN A 131 -30.40 -7.64 -23.46
N LEU A 132 -30.91 -7.04 -24.52
CA LEU A 132 -32.25 -6.44 -24.51
C LEU A 132 -33.33 -7.49 -24.15
N LYS A 133 -33.24 -8.67 -24.76
CA LYS A 133 -34.14 -9.80 -24.46
C LYS A 133 -33.99 -10.29 -23.01
N ALA A 134 -32.78 -10.31 -22.47
CA ALA A 134 -32.53 -10.75 -21.07
C ALA A 134 -33.24 -9.85 -20.06
N PHE A 135 -33.37 -8.55 -20.33
CA PHE A 135 -34.06 -7.58 -19.49
C PHE A 135 -35.49 -7.27 -19.91
N ASP A 136 -35.98 -7.82 -21.02
CA ASP A 136 -37.29 -7.54 -21.61
C ASP A 136 -37.48 -6.04 -21.91
N VAL A 137 -36.47 -5.42 -22.50
CA VAL A 137 -36.41 -3.98 -22.82
C VAL A 137 -36.30 -3.80 -24.35
N LYS A 138 -36.92 -2.74 -24.87
CA LYS A 138 -36.83 -2.41 -26.29
C LYS A 138 -35.61 -1.54 -26.58
N SER A 139 -35.13 -1.58 -27.82
CA SER A 139 -33.99 -0.79 -28.28
C SER A 139 -34.19 0.73 -28.13
N GLU A 140 -35.43 1.22 -28.24
CA GLU A 140 -35.82 2.65 -28.11
C GLU A 140 -35.73 3.16 -26.66
N ASP A 141 -35.72 2.27 -25.65
CA ASP A 141 -35.64 2.61 -24.23
C ASP A 141 -34.21 2.77 -23.74
N VAL A 142 -33.21 2.43 -24.56
CA VAL A 142 -31.79 2.56 -24.22
C VAL A 142 -31.41 4.03 -24.13
N LYS A 143 -30.84 4.47 -23.00
CA LYS A 143 -30.39 5.85 -22.74
C LYS A 143 -28.88 6.00 -22.70
N ARG A 144 -28.15 4.91 -22.46
CA ARG A 144 -26.68 4.88 -22.46
C ARG A 144 -26.20 3.47 -22.83
N ILE A 145 -25.05 3.40 -23.47
CA ILE A 145 -24.37 2.13 -23.77
C ILE A 145 -23.09 2.07 -22.95
N ILE A 146 -22.90 0.98 -22.20
CA ILE A 146 -21.70 0.71 -21.41
C ILE A 146 -20.97 -0.47 -22.02
N ILE A 147 -19.72 -0.26 -22.42
CA ILE A 147 -18.87 -1.31 -22.98
C ILE A 147 -17.77 -1.57 -21.97
N ASP A 148 -17.86 -2.71 -21.27
CA ASP A 148 -16.88 -3.15 -20.28
C ASP A 148 -15.80 -4.02 -20.92
N ASN A 149 -14.66 -4.17 -20.26
CA ASN A 149 -13.52 -4.98 -20.72
C ASN A 149 -13.07 -4.63 -22.16
N TRP A 150 -12.97 -3.35 -22.49
CA TRP A 150 -12.57 -2.91 -23.81
C TRP A 150 -11.08 -3.14 -24.08
N VAL A 151 -10.74 -4.25 -24.75
CA VAL A 151 -9.35 -4.64 -25.12
C VAL A 151 -9.20 -4.90 -26.63
N ILE A 152 -10.08 -4.34 -27.44
CA ILE A 152 -10.17 -4.66 -28.86
C ILE A 152 -9.07 -3.94 -29.66
N SER A 153 -8.44 -4.65 -30.60
CA SER A 153 -7.44 -4.07 -31.51
C SER A 153 -8.00 -2.88 -32.29
N ASN A 154 -7.18 -1.86 -32.51
CA ASN A 154 -7.62 -0.61 -33.17
C ASN A 154 -8.42 -0.82 -34.47
N LYS A 155 -8.10 -1.84 -35.28
CA LYS A 155 -8.78 -2.11 -36.56
C LYS A 155 -10.21 -2.59 -36.38
N ASP A 156 -10.46 -3.45 -35.41
CA ASP A 156 -11.82 -3.96 -35.17
C ASP A 156 -12.62 -2.99 -34.28
N ALA A 157 -11.98 -2.24 -33.39
CA ALA A 157 -12.59 -1.24 -32.54
C ALA A 157 -13.37 -0.20 -33.32
N LYS A 158 -12.77 0.37 -34.39
CA LYS A 158 -13.42 1.34 -35.27
C LYS A 158 -14.71 0.79 -35.89
N THR A 159 -14.65 -0.44 -36.43
CA THR A 159 -15.82 -1.07 -37.05
C THR A 159 -16.92 -1.36 -36.02
N ILE A 160 -16.57 -1.82 -34.81
CA ILE A 160 -17.54 -2.09 -33.76
C ILE A 160 -18.23 -0.81 -33.32
N LEU A 161 -17.46 0.26 -33.04
CA LEU A 161 -18.01 1.54 -32.62
C LEU A 161 -18.89 2.15 -33.74
N THR A 162 -18.45 2.08 -34.99
CA THR A 162 -19.28 2.53 -36.14
C THR A 162 -20.64 1.81 -36.21
N ASN A 163 -20.66 0.48 -36.01
CA ASN A 163 -21.90 -0.27 -36.02
C ASN A 163 -22.81 0.12 -34.83
N ILE A 164 -22.25 0.33 -33.66
CA ILE A 164 -23.02 0.74 -32.48
C ILE A 164 -23.60 2.13 -32.67
N THR A 165 -22.81 3.10 -33.15
CA THR A 165 -23.28 4.49 -33.38
C THR A 165 -24.26 4.60 -34.50
N GLN A 166 -24.22 3.70 -35.49
CA GLN A 166 -25.24 3.63 -36.56
C GLN A 166 -26.58 3.07 -36.05
N ASP A 167 -26.55 2.05 -35.20
CA ASP A 167 -27.76 1.45 -34.61
C ASP A 167 -28.34 2.32 -33.47
N TYR A 168 -27.52 3.10 -32.78
CA TYR A 168 -27.87 3.97 -31.64
C TYR A 168 -27.35 5.40 -31.82
N PRO A 169 -27.84 6.16 -32.80
CA PRO A 169 -27.41 7.53 -33.03
C PRO A 169 -27.74 8.39 -31.80
N GLN A 170 -26.78 9.21 -31.35
CA GLN A 170 -26.91 10.15 -30.23
C GLN A 170 -27.04 9.50 -28.81
N ILE A 171 -26.97 8.18 -28.68
CA ILE A 171 -26.90 7.56 -27.37
C ILE A 171 -25.44 7.63 -26.86
N PRO A 172 -25.19 8.24 -25.69
CA PRO A 172 -23.84 8.35 -25.15
C PRO A 172 -23.26 6.98 -24.82
N ILE A 173 -21.98 6.82 -25.14
CA ILE A 173 -21.23 5.57 -24.91
C ILE A 173 -20.23 5.78 -23.77
N LEU A 174 -20.24 4.87 -22.80
CA LEU A 174 -19.25 4.77 -21.74
C LEU A 174 -18.39 3.52 -21.97
N ILE A 175 -17.12 3.72 -22.29
CA ILE A 175 -16.15 2.64 -22.46
C ILE A 175 -15.34 2.48 -21.18
N LEU A 176 -15.29 1.26 -20.64
CA LEU A 176 -14.47 0.89 -19.49
C LEU A 176 -13.28 0.05 -19.98
N CYS A 177 -12.08 0.61 -19.83
CA CYS A 177 -10.87 0.10 -20.44
C CYS A 177 -9.83 -0.23 -19.36
N PRO A 178 -9.42 -1.49 -19.21
CA PRO A 178 -8.27 -1.82 -18.36
C PRO A 178 -6.99 -1.21 -18.96
N MET A 179 -6.19 -0.57 -18.13
CA MET A 179 -4.92 0.03 -18.55
C MET A 179 -3.90 -1.04 -18.87
N LEU A 180 -3.29 -0.94 -20.04
CA LEU A 180 -2.21 -1.81 -20.49
C LEU A 180 -0.88 -1.08 -20.38
N GLU A 181 0.12 -1.68 -19.70
CA GLU A 181 1.38 -0.97 -19.39
C GLU A 181 2.20 -0.54 -20.60
N LYS A 182 2.19 -1.31 -21.69
CA LYS A 182 2.99 -1.02 -22.89
C LYS A 182 2.36 -0.03 -23.88
N THR A 183 1.06 0.21 -23.77
CA THR A 183 0.33 1.07 -24.71
C THR A 183 0.33 2.55 -24.34
N LEU A 184 1.29 2.97 -23.55
CA LEU A 184 1.31 4.26 -22.86
C LEU A 184 1.47 5.49 -23.76
N VAL A 185 1.87 5.35 -25.02
CA VAL A 185 2.20 6.52 -25.86
C VAL A 185 1.50 6.52 -27.22
N GLU A 186 1.12 5.39 -27.81
CA GLU A 186 0.72 5.38 -29.23
C GLU A 186 -0.67 4.84 -29.54
N THR A 187 -1.30 4.03 -28.69
CA THR A 187 -2.59 3.38 -29.01
C THR A 187 -3.82 4.02 -28.38
N GLU A 188 -3.66 4.95 -27.46
CA GLU A 188 -4.79 5.62 -26.80
C GLU A 188 -5.66 6.45 -27.74
N ASN A 189 -5.14 6.88 -28.87
CA ASN A 189 -5.73 7.96 -29.65
C ASN A 189 -6.39 7.58 -31.00
N ILE A 190 -6.07 6.44 -31.60
CA ILE A 190 -6.43 6.27 -33.05
C ILE A 190 -7.87 5.79 -33.24
N ALA A 191 -8.38 4.86 -32.44
CA ALA A 191 -9.75 4.34 -32.67
C ALA A 191 -10.85 5.14 -31.98
N THR A 192 -10.53 5.84 -30.87
CA THR A 192 -11.51 6.64 -30.13
C THR A 192 -11.49 8.14 -30.48
N SER A 193 -10.41 8.64 -31.04
CA SER A 193 -10.32 10.05 -31.48
C SER A 193 -11.34 10.44 -32.53
N GLU A 194 -11.76 9.49 -33.39
CA GLU A 194 -12.78 9.74 -34.43
C GLU A 194 -14.21 9.83 -33.86
N PHE A 195 -14.43 9.41 -32.58
CA PHE A 195 -15.76 9.35 -31.94
C PHE A 195 -15.89 10.34 -30.76
N ASP A 196 -14.94 11.25 -30.59
CA ASP A 196 -14.96 12.31 -29.57
C ASP A 196 -15.19 11.80 -28.14
N PHE A 197 -14.34 10.87 -27.66
CA PHE A 197 -14.37 10.40 -26.31
C PHE A 197 -13.53 11.29 -25.37
N ALA A 198 -14.15 11.79 -24.30
CA ALA A 198 -13.40 12.35 -23.19
C ALA A 198 -12.78 11.22 -22.34
N ILE A 199 -11.49 11.35 -22.01
CA ILE A 199 -10.75 10.33 -21.24
C ILE A 199 -10.74 10.70 -19.78
N LEU A 200 -11.11 9.76 -18.92
CA LEU A 200 -11.02 9.83 -17.47
C LEU A 200 -10.25 8.65 -16.94
N TYR A 201 -9.53 8.88 -15.84
CA TYR A 201 -8.80 7.84 -15.11
C TYR A 201 -9.47 7.60 -13.78
N MET A 202 -9.79 6.33 -13.45
CA MET A 202 -10.37 5.98 -12.15
C MET A 202 -9.27 6.06 -11.07
N ALA A 203 -9.54 6.81 -10.02
CA ALA A 203 -8.64 7.01 -8.91
C ALA A 203 -8.46 5.75 -8.04
N PRO A 204 -7.27 5.53 -7.45
CA PRO A 204 -7.13 4.62 -6.33
C PRO A 204 -8.00 5.09 -5.15
N LEU A 205 -8.34 4.19 -4.23
CA LEU A 205 -9.10 4.57 -3.05
C LEU A 205 -8.33 5.57 -2.20
N GLN A 206 -9.01 6.64 -1.80
CA GLN A 206 -8.53 7.59 -0.81
C GLN A 206 -8.65 6.98 0.60
N THR A 207 -7.86 7.45 1.55
CA THR A 207 -7.89 6.97 2.93
C THR A 207 -9.29 7.14 3.56
N SER A 208 -10.03 8.20 3.25
CA SER A 208 -11.42 8.40 3.69
C SER A 208 -12.37 7.30 3.19
N GLN A 209 -12.18 6.85 1.95
CA GLN A 209 -12.95 5.76 1.35
C GLN A 209 -12.59 4.40 1.99
N ILE A 210 -11.30 4.18 2.25
CA ILE A 210 -10.81 2.99 2.97
C ILE A 210 -11.35 2.99 4.41
N ARG A 211 -11.39 4.13 5.08
CA ARG A 211 -12.00 4.29 6.41
C ARG A 211 -13.47 3.84 6.40
N SER A 212 -14.24 4.29 5.44
CA SER A 212 -15.65 3.87 5.29
C SER A 212 -15.78 2.37 5.05
N MET A 213 -14.86 1.76 4.27
CA MET A 213 -14.83 0.30 4.09
C MET A 213 -14.56 -0.43 5.41
N VAL A 214 -13.57 0.03 6.18
CA VAL A 214 -13.23 -0.53 7.49
C VAL A 214 -14.43 -0.46 8.44
N GLU A 215 -15.11 0.67 8.51
CA GLU A 215 -16.28 0.86 9.37
C GLU A 215 -17.43 -0.08 9.01
N ILE A 216 -17.74 -0.22 7.71
CA ILE A 216 -18.80 -1.13 7.24
C ILE A 216 -18.41 -2.59 7.50
N TYR A 217 -17.14 -2.95 7.20
CA TYR A 217 -16.64 -4.31 7.41
C TYR A 217 -16.65 -4.69 8.90
N ASN A 218 -16.19 -3.80 9.78
CA ASN A 218 -16.15 -4.00 11.23
C ASN A 218 -17.56 -4.16 11.86
N LYS A 219 -18.58 -3.52 11.29
CA LYS A 219 -19.97 -3.75 11.70
C LYS A 219 -20.46 -5.16 11.39
N HIS A 220 -19.91 -5.80 10.36
CA HIS A 220 -20.26 -7.15 9.93
C HIS A 220 -19.40 -8.21 10.62
N LYS A 221 -18.08 -8.05 10.56
CA LYS A 221 -17.09 -8.92 11.21
C LYS A 221 -16.18 -8.03 12.06
N HIS A 222 -16.36 -8.01 13.38
CA HIS A 222 -15.58 -7.15 14.27
C HIS A 222 -14.11 -7.61 14.30
N ILE A 223 -13.19 -6.75 13.83
CA ILE A 223 -11.74 -7.00 13.83
C ILE A 223 -11.09 -6.27 15.02
N GLY A 224 -11.41 -4.99 15.22
CA GLY A 224 -10.83 -4.13 16.24
C GLY A 224 -11.29 -2.67 16.12
N GLN A 225 -10.60 -1.75 16.78
CA GLN A 225 -10.90 -0.32 16.62
C GLN A 225 -10.65 0.15 15.17
N ASN A 226 -11.57 0.91 14.60
CA ASN A 226 -11.53 1.33 13.20
C ASN A 226 -10.21 2.01 12.80
N ASP A 227 -9.69 2.92 13.62
CA ASP A 227 -8.44 3.64 13.32
C ASP A 227 -7.22 2.72 13.36
N ILE A 228 -7.21 1.72 14.23
CA ILE A 228 -6.11 0.74 14.30
C ILE A 228 -6.15 -0.18 13.08
N VAL A 229 -7.35 -0.64 12.70
CA VAL A 229 -7.54 -1.48 11.50
C VAL A 229 -7.17 -0.69 10.25
N LEU A 230 -7.61 0.57 10.15
CA LEU A 230 -7.31 1.45 9.02
C LEU A 230 -5.80 1.68 8.87
N LYS A 231 -5.12 2.05 9.96
CA LYS A 231 -3.68 2.27 9.95
C LYS A 231 -2.95 1.02 9.48
N ARG A 232 -3.27 -0.13 10.05
CA ARG A 232 -2.66 -1.39 9.68
C ARG A 232 -2.92 -1.75 8.21
N LEU A 233 -4.15 -1.53 7.74
CA LEU A 233 -4.51 -1.77 6.34
C LEU A 233 -3.68 -0.91 5.39
N ASP A 234 -3.50 0.37 5.70
CA ASP A 234 -2.68 1.29 4.91
C ASP A 234 -1.20 0.91 4.93
N ASP A 235 -0.67 0.64 6.13
CA ASP A 235 0.73 0.18 6.31
C ASP A 235 0.99 -1.11 5.51
N ASP A 236 0.08 -2.09 5.56
CA ASP A 236 0.23 -3.35 4.83
C ASP A 236 0.12 -3.15 3.31
N ILE A 237 -0.79 -2.30 2.82
CA ILE A 237 -0.89 -1.95 1.40
C ILE A 237 0.43 -1.33 0.90
N GLN A 238 1.01 -0.41 1.65
CA GLN A 238 2.27 0.24 1.29
C GLN A 238 3.45 -0.73 1.38
N ASN A 239 3.58 -1.45 2.49
CA ASN A 239 4.67 -2.41 2.71
C ASN A 239 4.64 -3.56 1.70
N PHE A 240 3.46 -3.94 1.21
CA PHE A 240 3.30 -5.01 0.24
C PHE A 240 3.32 -4.52 -1.21
N ASN A 241 3.57 -3.24 -1.46
CA ASN A 241 3.49 -2.64 -2.79
C ASN A 241 2.17 -2.98 -3.51
N MET A 242 1.05 -2.93 -2.79
CA MET A 242 -0.26 -3.21 -3.35
C MET A 242 -0.95 -1.91 -3.79
N HIS A 243 -1.85 -2.02 -4.76
CA HIS A 243 -2.74 -0.90 -5.07
C HIS A 243 -3.82 -0.75 -4.02
N ARG A 244 -4.20 0.49 -3.72
CA ARG A 244 -5.40 0.83 -2.94
C ARG A 244 -6.66 0.57 -3.77
N THR A 245 -7.01 -0.70 -3.90
CA THR A 245 -8.20 -1.16 -4.63
C THR A 245 -9.21 -1.75 -3.66
N PRO A 246 -10.52 -1.75 -4.01
CA PRO A 246 -11.52 -2.43 -3.18
C PRO A 246 -11.17 -3.89 -2.91
N LEU A 247 -10.70 -4.61 -3.94
CA LEU A 247 -10.31 -6.01 -3.81
C LEU A 247 -9.18 -6.21 -2.81
N ASN A 248 -8.10 -5.42 -2.90
CA ASN A 248 -6.97 -5.55 -2.00
C ASN A 248 -7.36 -5.19 -0.56
N CYS A 249 -8.16 -4.14 -0.38
CA CYS A 249 -8.66 -3.76 0.94
C CYS A 249 -9.53 -4.85 1.56
N ILE A 250 -10.50 -5.39 0.83
CA ILE A 250 -11.37 -6.47 1.31
C ILE A 250 -10.55 -7.73 1.61
N THR A 251 -9.58 -8.07 0.75
CA THR A 251 -8.69 -9.22 0.96
C THR A 251 -7.91 -9.10 2.29
N LEU A 252 -7.33 -7.94 2.56
CA LEU A 252 -6.62 -7.70 3.81
C LEU A 252 -7.56 -7.70 5.01
N LEU A 253 -8.75 -7.11 4.89
CA LEU A 253 -9.77 -7.15 5.95
C LEU A 253 -10.23 -8.58 6.25
N GLU A 254 -10.40 -9.42 5.23
CA GLU A 254 -10.73 -10.84 5.42
C GLU A 254 -9.58 -11.60 6.11
N VAL A 255 -8.32 -11.30 5.76
CA VAL A 255 -7.15 -11.82 6.47
C VAL A 255 -7.16 -11.36 7.93
N PHE A 256 -7.44 -10.08 8.19
CA PHE A 256 -7.47 -9.52 9.54
C PHE A 256 -8.60 -10.11 10.39
N SER A 257 -9.77 -10.36 9.81
CA SER A 257 -10.90 -10.97 10.54
C SER A 257 -10.57 -12.35 11.11
N ASN A 258 -9.65 -13.06 10.48
CA ASN A 258 -9.23 -14.39 10.89
C ASN A 258 -7.95 -14.41 11.75
N SER A 259 -7.16 -13.35 11.73
CA SER A 259 -5.80 -13.37 12.31
C SER A 259 -5.30 -11.96 12.69
N PHE A 260 -6.14 -11.10 13.24
CA PHE A 260 -5.74 -9.72 13.53
C PHE A 260 -4.63 -9.61 14.58
N ASP A 261 -4.69 -10.45 15.61
CA ASP A 261 -3.65 -10.52 16.65
C ASP A 261 -2.38 -11.25 16.17
N GLU A 262 -2.51 -12.09 15.15
CA GLU A 262 -1.37 -12.66 14.46
C GLU A 262 -0.96 -11.67 13.36
N ASN A 263 -0.05 -10.74 13.66
CA ASN A 263 0.62 -10.00 12.60
C ASN A 263 1.10 -10.99 11.54
N PRO A 264 0.64 -10.92 10.28
CA PRO A 264 1.34 -11.64 9.22
C PRO A 264 2.77 -11.12 9.25
N VAL A 265 3.66 -11.95 9.75
CA VAL A 265 5.04 -11.58 10.11
C VAL A 265 5.77 -11.06 8.87
N ASN A 266 5.21 -11.35 7.69
CA ASN A 266 5.76 -10.92 6.43
C ASN A 266 4.73 -10.99 5.28
N ARG A 267 5.02 -10.28 4.22
CA ARG A 267 4.26 -10.25 2.96
C ARG A 267 4.01 -11.65 2.37
N THR A 268 4.96 -12.58 2.53
CA THR A 268 4.84 -13.95 2.03
C THR A 268 3.62 -14.65 2.60
N ALA A 269 3.40 -14.54 3.92
CA ALA A 269 2.25 -15.15 4.58
C ALA A 269 0.91 -14.60 4.06
N VAL A 270 0.83 -13.32 3.72
CA VAL A 270 -0.38 -12.72 3.12
C VAL A 270 -0.63 -13.29 1.73
N ILE A 271 0.40 -13.36 0.88
CA ILE A 271 0.27 -13.91 -0.47
C ILE A 271 -0.11 -15.39 -0.44
N GLU A 272 0.46 -16.18 0.46
CA GLU A 272 0.06 -17.58 0.66
C GLU A 272 -1.41 -17.71 1.04
N LYS A 273 -1.93 -16.84 1.92
CA LYS A 273 -3.37 -16.83 2.26
C LYS A 273 -4.24 -16.46 1.06
N VAL A 274 -3.84 -15.45 0.29
CA VAL A 274 -4.55 -15.05 -0.95
C VAL A 274 -4.59 -16.20 -1.94
N LEU A 275 -3.48 -16.89 -2.17
CA LEU A 275 -3.42 -18.06 -3.06
C LEU A 275 -4.34 -19.19 -2.57
N ARG A 276 -4.34 -19.50 -1.28
CA ARG A 276 -5.24 -20.51 -0.71
C ARG A 276 -6.71 -20.14 -0.95
N ILE A 277 -7.10 -18.89 -0.71
CA ILE A 277 -8.47 -18.42 -0.96
C ILE A 277 -8.85 -18.60 -2.44
N ILE A 278 -7.93 -18.27 -3.37
CA ILE A 278 -8.17 -18.41 -4.81
C ILE A 278 -8.33 -19.87 -5.22
N PHE A 279 -7.50 -20.77 -4.69
CA PHE A 279 -7.48 -22.17 -5.10
C PHE A 279 -8.44 -23.07 -4.32
N ASP A 280 -8.81 -22.71 -3.07
CA ASP A 280 -9.69 -23.53 -2.22
C ASP A 280 -11.19 -23.21 -2.41
N ASN A 281 -11.55 -22.06 -3.00
CA ASN A 281 -12.94 -21.61 -3.15
C ASN A 281 -13.63 -22.05 -4.46
N GLU A 282 -13.00 -22.86 -5.32
CA GLU A 282 -13.67 -23.35 -6.52
C GLU A 282 -14.49 -24.62 -6.25
N GLU A 283 -15.80 -24.58 -6.53
CA GLU A 283 -16.66 -25.75 -6.59
C GLU A 283 -16.19 -26.68 -7.72
N VAL A 284 -15.47 -27.71 -7.34
CA VAL A 284 -14.88 -28.66 -8.28
C VAL A 284 -15.79 -29.88 -8.42
N PRO A 285 -16.08 -30.33 -9.66
CA PRO A 285 -16.66 -31.63 -9.86
C PRO A 285 -15.72 -32.73 -9.31
N SER A 286 -16.24 -33.60 -8.45
CA SER A 286 -15.47 -34.61 -7.71
C SER A 286 -14.67 -35.65 -8.52
N TYR A 287 -14.69 -35.53 -9.86
CA TYR A 287 -13.99 -36.41 -10.78
C TYR A 287 -12.74 -35.79 -11.45
N LYS A 288 -12.40 -34.53 -11.13
CA LYS A 288 -11.17 -33.85 -11.62
C LYS A 288 -10.23 -33.59 -10.46
N SER A 289 -8.99 -34.05 -10.56
CA SER A 289 -7.91 -33.55 -9.69
C SER A 289 -7.44 -32.21 -10.26
N LEU A 290 -7.79 -31.12 -9.55
CA LEU A 290 -7.30 -29.80 -9.92
C LEU A 290 -5.90 -29.57 -9.33
N PRO A 291 -5.09 -28.71 -9.97
CA PRO A 291 -3.85 -28.24 -9.38
C PRO A 291 -4.14 -27.53 -8.05
N ASP A 292 -3.47 -27.96 -7.00
CA ASP A 292 -3.49 -27.27 -5.72
C ASP A 292 -2.46 -26.11 -5.68
N VAL A 293 -2.43 -25.36 -4.57
CA VAL A 293 -1.48 -24.26 -4.37
C VAL A 293 -0.03 -24.73 -4.56
N LYS A 294 0.31 -25.93 -4.12
CA LYS A 294 1.69 -26.45 -4.22
C LYS A 294 2.06 -26.87 -5.64
N ASP A 295 1.12 -27.41 -6.40
CA ASP A 295 1.28 -27.69 -7.82
C ASP A 295 1.55 -26.39 -8.59
N CYS A 296 0.78 -25.33 -8.27
CA CYS A 296 0.93 -24.01 -8.85
C CYS A 296 2.29 -23.39 -8.51
N GLU A 297 2.68 -23.38 -7.24
CA GLU A 297 3.99 -22.90 -6.81
C GLU A 297 5.13 -23.65 -7.52
N PHE A 298 4.97 -24.95 -7.75
CA PHE A 298 5.99 -25.75 -8.40
C PHE A 298 6.11 -25.42 -9.88
N ALA A 299 5.00 -25.40 -10.62
CA ALA A 299 4.96 -25.12 -12.05
C ALA A 299 5.30 -23.67 -12.37
N LEU A 300 4.64 -22.71 -11.70
CA LEU A 300 4.87 -21.29 -11.91
C LEU A 300 6.25 -20.86 -11.40
N GLY A 301 6.77 -21.51 -10.36
CA GLY A 301 8.13 -21.28 -9.91
C GLY A 301 9.17 -21.55 -10.99
N TYR A 302 9.01 -22.67 -11.73
CA TYR A 302 9.87 -22.95 -12.88
C TYR A 302 9.70 -21.90 -14.00
N TYR A 303 8.45 -21.54 -14.29
CA TYR A 303 8.18 -20.57 -15.35
C TYR A 303 8.78 -19.19 -15.02
N CYS A 304 8.62 -18.72 -13.79
CA CYS A 304 9.21 -17.46 -13.32
C CYS A 304 10.76 -17.51 -13.27
N GLU A 305 11.37 -18.69 -12.97
CA GLU A 305 12.82 -18.88 -13.14
C GLU A 305 13.23 -18.60 -14.59
N GLN A 306 12.49 -19.12 -15.59
CA GLN A 306 12.80 -18.87 -17.00
C GLN A 306 12.64 -17.40 -17.38
N MET A 307 11.56 -16.76 -16.92
CA MET A 307 11.34 -15.33 -17.14
C MET A 307 12.48 -14.46 -16.62
N ILE A 308 12.95 -14.73 -15.38
CA ILE A 308 14.05 -13.99 -14.76
C ILE A 308 15.36 -14.25 -15.51
N ARG A 309 15.67 -15.50 -15.91
CA ARG A 309 16.89 -15.82 -16.63
C ARG A 309 16.96 -15.23 -18.03
N LYS A 310 15.81 -15.14 -18.71
CA LYS A 310 15.68 -14.56 -20.05
C LYS A 310 15.47 -13.02 -20.01
N GLU A 311 15.17 -12.47 -18.84
CA GLU A 311 14.71 -11.07 -18.65
C GLU A 311 13.47 -10.74 -19.50
N GLU A 312 12.60 -11.74 -19.75
CA GLU A 312 11.38 -11.64 -20.54
C GLU A 312 10.17 -11.86 -19.63
N PHE A 313 9.35 -10.82 -19.45
CA PHE A 313 8.22 -10.83 -18.51
C PHE A 313 6.86 -10.92 -19.20
N TYR A 314 6.84 -11.08 -20.52
CA TYR A 314 5.64 -11.26 -21.33
C TYR A 314 5.74 -12.55 -22.14
N PHE A 315 4.60 -13.20 -22.36
CA PHE A 315 4.49 -14.48 -23.04
C PHE A 315 3.19 -14.60 -23.82
N ASN A 316 3.12 -15.52 -24.78
CA ASN A 316 1.86 -15.92 -25.39
C ASN A 316 1.30 -17.18 -24.72
N ALA A 317 -0.01 -17.43 -24.86
CA ALA A 317 -0.67 -18.56 -24.20
C ALA A 317 -0.09 -19.93 -24.65
N GLN A 318 0.28 -20.06 -25.93
CA GLN A 318 0.87 -21.29 -26.45
C GLN A 318 2.25 -21.54 -25.86
N GLN A 319 3.11 -20.51 -25.83
CA GLN A 319 4.44 -20.59 -25.20
C GLN A 319 4.36 -20.99 -23.72
N PHE A 320 3.45 -20.39 -22.98
CA PHE A 320 3.21 -20.72 -21.57
C PHE A 320 2.84 -22.20 -21.42
N SER A 321 1.88 -22.68 -22.22
CA SER A 321 1.43 -24.05 -22.16
C SER A 321 2.53 -25.04 -22.56
N ASP A 322 3.23 -24.79 -23.65
CA ASP A 322 4.27 -25.69 -24.16
C ASP A 322 5.45 -25.82 -23.17
N GLU A 323 5.96 -24.70 -22.65
CA GLU A 323 7.06 -24.70 -21.68
C GLU A 323 6.67 -25.44 -20.39
N LEU A 324 5.45 -25.24 -19.89
CA LEU A 324 4.98 -25.92 -18.68
C LEU A 324 4.67 -27.40 -18.90
N TYR A 325 4.09 -27.79 -20.05
CA TYR A 325 3.90 -29.21 -20.39
C TYR A 325 5.23 -29.95 -20.49
N ASP A 326 6.24 -29.38 -21.14
CA ASP A 326 7.57 -29.94 -21.24
C ASP A 326 8.25 -30.07 -19.87
N PHE A 327 8.10 -29.07 -19.02
CA PHE A 327 8.58 -29.13 -17.64
C PHE A 327 7.90 -30.25 -16.85
N CYS A 328 6.57 -30.31 -16.85
CA CYS A 328 5.80 -31.33 -16.13
C CYS A 328 6.17 -32.74 -16.62
N ARG A 329 6.32 -32.94 -17.95
CA ARG A 329 6.76 -34.19 -18.54
C ARG A 329 8.15 -34.60 -18.06
N THR A 330 9.07 -33.63 -17.99
CA THR A 330 10.45 -33.87 -17.51
C THR A 330 10.45 -34.27 -16.03
N GLN A 331 9.58 -33.66 -15.23
CA GLN A 331 9.41 -33.94 -13.79
C GLN A 331 8.57 -35.18 -13.53
N LYS A 332 8.00 -35.82 -14.57
CA LYS A 332 7.10 -36.98 -14.48
C LYS A 332 5.84 -36.72 -13.61
N ILE A 333 5.29 -35.53 -13.70
CA ILE A 333 4.06 -35.10 -13.03
C ILE A 333 3.02 -34.71 -14.08
N THR A 334 1.74 -34.78 -13.67
CA THR A 334 0.61 -34.36 -14.53
C THR A 334 -0.12 -33.20 -13.86
N ILE A 335 -0.07 -32.05 -14.52
CA ILE A 335 -0.81 -30.83 -14.12
C ILE A 335 -1.64 -30.41 -15.35
N ASP A 336 -2.91 -30.07 -15.15
CA ASP A 336 -3.73 -29.46 -16.20
C ASP A 336 -3.30 -27.99 -16.40
N VAL A 337 -2.33 -27.78 -17.32
CA VAL A 337 -1.74 -26.45 -17.58
C VAL A 337 -2.75 -25.48 -18.17
N ASN A 338 -3.70 -25.96 -18.98
CA ASN A 338 -4.74 -25.09 -19.56
C ASN A 338 -5.69 -24.60 -18.48
N TYR A 339 -6.12 -25.51 -17.60
CA TYR A 339 -6.92 -25.10 -16.44
C TYR A 339 -6.17 -24.13 -15.53
N LEU A 340 -4.89 -24.37 -15.28
CA LEU A 340 -4.05 -23.46 -14.52
C LEU A 340 -4.00 -22.06 -15.18
N PHE A 341 -3.82 -21.99 -16.50
CA PHE A 341 -3.80 -20.73 -17.23
C PHE A 341 -5.14 -19.98 -17.09
N ASP A 342 -6.25 -20.69 -17.29
CA ASP A 342 -7.60 -20.11 -17.17
C ASP A 342 -7.88 -19.61 -15.74
N LEU A 343 -7.45 -20.37 -14.73
CA LEU A 343 -7.59 -20.03 -13.32
C LEU A 343 -6.78 -18.77 -12.98
N LEU A 344 -5.53 -18.67 -13.45
CA LEU A 344 -4.70 -17.50 -13.26
C LEU A 344 -5.30 -16.25 -13.93
N LEU A 345 -5.87 -16.41 -15.12
CA LEU A 345 -6.52 -15.32 -15.87
C LEU A 345 -7.81 -14.87 -15.19
N LYS A 346 -8.66 -15.82 -14.78
CA LYS A 346 -9.93 -15.58 -14.07
C LYS A 346 -9.69 -14.81 -12.77
N ASN A 347 -8.68 -15.21 -12.01
CA ASN A 347 -8.31 -14.59 -10.73
C ASN A 347 -7.34 -13.40 -10.88
N HIS A 348 -7.12 -12.96 -12.10
CA HIS A 348 -6.30 -11.79 -12.37
C HIS A 348 -4.86 -11.84 -11.84
N ILE A 349 -4.27 -13.02 -11.69
CA ILE A 349 -2.85 -13.19 -11.40
C ILE A 349 -2.04 -12.90 -12.66
N ILE A 350 -2.52 -13.38 -13.82
CA ILE A 350 -2.05 -12.96 -15.13
C ILE A 350 -3.10 -12.10 -15.82
N CYS A 351 -2.70 -11.28 -16.77
CA CYS A 351 -3.60 -10.49 -17.60
C CYS A 351 -3.12 -10.46 -19.04
N GLN A 352 -4.06 -10.20 -19.93
CA GLN A 352 -3.78 -10.00 -21.34
C GLN A 352 -3.43 -8.52 -21.60
N TYR A 353 -2.25 -8.26 -22.17
CA TYR A 353 -1.75 -6.93 -22.51
C TYR A 353 -2.04 -6.55 -23.96
N GLU A 354 -1.96 -7.52 -24.87
CA GLU A 354 -2.27 -7.37 -26.29
C GLU A 354 -2.88 -8.67 -26.82
N THR A 355 -3.32 -8.69 -28.08
CA THR A 355 -3.79 -9.94 -28.70
C THR A 355 -2.73 -11.01 -28.59
N ASN A 356 -3.04 -12.05 -27.83
CA ASN A 356 -2.12 -13.18 -27.54
C ASN A 356 -0.82 -12.82 -26.80
N LEU A 357 -0.75 -11.67 -26.10
CA LEU A 357 0.35 -11.31 -25.23
C LEU A 357 -0.15 -11.21 -23.78
N TYR A 358 0.43 -12.01 -22.91
CA TYR A 358 0.08 -12.11 -21.49
C TYR A 358 1.29 -11.82 -20.62
N GLY A 359 1.05 -11.54 -19.35
CA GLY A 359 2.07 -11.39 -18.33
C GLY A 359 1.46 -11.44 -16.94
N PHE A 360 2.30 -11.56 -15.92
CA PHE A 360 1.84 -11.41 -14.56
C PHE A 360 1.39 -9.97 -14.34
N ARG A 361 0.27 -9.83 -13.67
CA ARG A 361 -0.35 -8.52 -13.44
C ARG A 361 0.50 -7.61 -12.57
N PHE A 362 1.11 -8.16 -11.55
CA PHE A 362 2.01 -7.48 -10.63
C PHE A 362 3.33 -8.20 -10.56
N ALA A 363 4.41 -7.44 -10.46
CA ALA A 363 5.77 -7.95 -10.35
C ALA A 363 5.94 -8.92 -9.18
N TYR A 364 5.26 -8.66 -8.08
CA TYR A 364 5.39 -9.49 -6.88
C TYR A 364 4.95 -10.95 -7.09
N TRP A 365 4.06 -11.25 -8.05
CA TRP A 365 3.72 -12.62 -8.39
C TRP A 365 4.92 -13.38 -8.98
N VAL A 366 5.64 -12.73 -9.90
CA VAL A 366 6.86 -13.31 -10.48
C VAL A 366 7.89 -13.59 -9.39
N TYR A 367 8.10 -12.63 -8.51
CA TYR A 367 9.11 -12.72 -7.46
C TYR A 367 8.73 -13.73 -6.38
N TYR A 368 7.46 -13.82 -6.03
CA TYR A 368 6.96 -14.85 -5.12
C TYR A 368 7.21 -16.25 -5.65
N PHE A 369 6.74 -16.55 -6.88
CA PHE A 369 6.94 -17.87 -7.47
C PHE A 369 8.42 -18.19 -7.71
N ALA A 370 9.23 -17.20 -8.08
CA ALA A 370 10.67 -17.36 -8.19
C ALA A 370 11.30 -17.72 -6.83
N ALA A 371 10.89 -17.09 -5.75
CA ALA A 371 11.36 -17.41 -4.40
C ALA A 371 10.97 -18.85 -3.98
N MET A 372 9.73 -19.28 -4.30
CA MET A 372 9.32 -20.68 -4.10
C MET A 372 10.21 -21.64 -4.91
N ARG A 373 10.61 -21.25 -6.11
CA ARG A 373 11.55 -22.01 -6.94
C ARG A 373 12.96 -22.09 -6.35
N MET A 374 13.47 -21.00 -5.74
CA MET A 374 14.76 -21.02 -5.03
C MET A 374 14.80 -22.11 -3.95
N SER A 375 13.71 -22.29 -3.21
CA SER A 375 13.59 -23.34 -2.19
C SER A 375 13.65 -24.75 -2.75
N LYS A 376 13.34 -24.95 -4.04
CA LYS A 376 13.32 -26.26 -4.73
C LYS A 376 14.52 -26.49 -5.65
N SER A 377 15.18 -25.43 -6.14
CA SER A 377 16.28 -25.49 -7.10
C SER A 377 17.52 -24.80 -6.56
N LYS A 378 18.47 -25.60 -6.05
CA LYS A 378 19.78 -25.10 -5.59
C LYS A 378 20.52 -24.29 -6.66
N LYS A 379 20.41 -24.71 -7.95
CA LYS A 379 21.05 -23.99 -9.07
C LYS A 379 20.44 -22.59 -9.28
N PHE A 380 19.12 -22.46 -9.11
CA PHE A 380 18.47 -21.18 -9.24
C PHE A 380 18.71 -20.30 -8.01
N ALA A 381 18.66 -20.88 -6.81
CA ALA A 381 19.01 -20.15 -5.59
C ALA A 381 20.44 -19.59 -5.68
N GLN A 382 21.40 -20.40 -6.14
CA GLN A 382 22.76 -19.93 -6.35
C GLN A 382 22.84 -18.83 -7.42
N PHE A 383 22.12 -18.94 -8.52
CA PHE A 383 22.07 -17.91 -9.57
C PHE A 383 21.57 -16.57 -9.01
N ILE A 384 20.53 -16.57 -8.18
CA ILE A 384 20.00 -15.34 -7.57
C ILE A 384 20.98 -14.78 -6.52
N LEU A 385 21.58 -15.63 -5.69
CA LEU A 385 22.46 -15.22 -4.60
C LEU A 385 23.88 -14.87 -5.05
N ASP A 386 24.31 -15.37 -6.21
CA ASP A 386 25.65 -15.11 -6.74
C ASP A 386 25.75 -13.71 -7.36
N LYS A 387 26.92 -13.07 -7.21
CA LYS A 387 27.23 -11.77 -7.81
C LYS A 387 26.20 -10.68 -7.55
N GLU A 388 25.50 -10.81 -6.42
CA GLU A 388 24.49 -9.82 -6.01
C GLU A 388 23.29 -9.69 -6.97
N ASN A 389 23.01 -10.73 -7.78
CA ASN A 389 21.86 -10.69 -8.69
C ASN A 389 20.54 -10.41 -7.96
N TYR A 390 20.43 -10.79 -6.69
CA TYR A 390 19.25 -10.50 -5.87
C TYR A 390 19.01 -8.99 -5.66
N ALA A 391 20.03 -8.15 -5.80
CA ALA A 391 19.84 -6.69 -5.72
C ALA A 391 19.03 -6.16 -6.91
N HIS A 392 19.02 -6.86 -8.02
CA HIS A 392 18.15 -6.57 -9.17
C HIS A 392 16.71 -7.06 -8.96
N TYR A 393 16.50 -7.98 -8.02
CA TYR A 393 15.22 -8.60 -7.70
C TYR A 393 15.01 -8.65 -6.17
N PRO A 394 14.97 -7.49 -5.48
CA PRO A 394 15.00 -7.42 -4.01
C PRO A 394 13.84 -8.18 -3.36
N GLU A 395 12.67 -8.21 -4.00
CA GLU A 395 11.49 -8.90 -3.49
C GLU A 395 11.65 -10.42 -3.53
N VAL A 396 12.50 -10.98 -4.41
CA VAL A 396 12.75 -12.44 -4.42
C VAL A 396 13.41 -12.88 -3.11
N ILE A 397 14.37 -12.10 -2.58
CA ILE A 397 15.00 -12.40 -1.29
C ILE A 397 14.01 -12.20 -0.13
N GLU A 398 13.17 -11.17 -0.20
CA GLU A 398 12.11 -10.95 0.78
C GLU A 398 11.18 -12.17 0.88
N PHE A 399 10.68 -12.69 -0.26
CA PHE A 399 9.82 -13.87 -0.30
C PHE A 399 10.56 -15.17 0.06
N TYR A 400 11.82 -15.30 -0.34
CA TYR A 400 12.64 -16.47 -0.04
C TYR A 400 12.88 -16.62 1.46
N THR A 401 13.23 -15.55 2.16
CA THR A 401 13.40 -15.52 3.61
C THR A 401 12.08 -15.57 4.35
N GLY A 402 11.02 -15.00 3.77
CA GLY A 402 9.68 -15.02 4.34
C GLY A 402 9.01 -16.40 4.31
N SER A 403 9.28 -17.22 3.27
CA SER A 403 8.74 -18.58 3.13
C SER A 403 9.44 -19.60 4.06
N ASP A 404 10.71 -19.37 4.35
CA ASP A 404 11.49 -20.19 5.30
C ASP A 404 12.35 -19.29 6.18
N ARG A 405 11.88 -19.04 7.38
CA ARG A 405 12.48 -18.11 8.35
C ARG A 405 13.79 -18.59 8.97
N THR A 406 14.29 -19.76 8.56
CA THR A 406 15.54 -20.36 9.03
C THR A 406 16.73 -20.14 8.08
N ARG A 407 16.58 -19.29 7.07
CA ARG A 407 17.54 -19.06 5.97
C ARG A 407 18.81 -18.33 6.41
N ASN A 408 19.72 -19.07 7.07
CA ASN A 408 21.04 -18.55 7.42
C ASN A 408 21.88 -18.17 6.18
N ASP A 409 21.73 -18.90 5.07
CA ASP A 409 22.44 -18.66 3.81
C ASP A 409 22.16 -17.26 3.23
N ALA A 410 20.88 -16.86 3.18
CA ALA A 410 20.50 -15.53 2.71
C ALA A 410 21.02 -14.44 3.66
N ALA A 411 20.88 -14.63 4.98
CA ALA A 411 21.33 -13.66 5.98
C ALA A 411 22.86 -13.44 5.90
N ASP A 412 23.66 -14.50 5.76
CA ASP A 412 25.13 -14.40 5.68
C ASP A 412 25.58 -13.67 4.40
N ILE A 413 24.95 -13.96 3.26
CA ILE A 413 25.27 -13.31 1.98
C ILE A 413 24.91 -11.83 2.03
N VAL A 414 23.69 -11.50 2.43
CA VAL A 414 23.21 -10.10 2.51
C VAL A 414 24.04 -9.30 3.51
N LYS A 415 24.40 -9.89 4.68
CA LYS A 415 25.31 -9.25 5.64
C LYS A 415 26.67 -8.94 5.03
N ARG A 416 27.28 -9.90 4.35
CA ARG A 416 28.59 -9.71 3.70
C ARG A 416 28.53 -8.54 2.71
N ASP A 417 27.49 -8.49 1.90
CA ASP A 417 27.39 -7.54 0.81
C ASP A 417 27.04 -6.12 1.31
N ILE A 418 26.16 -5.97 2.33
CA ILE A 418 25.91 -4.66 2.95
C ILE A 418 27.16 -4.10 3.65
N VAL A 419 27.95 -4.94 4.32
CA VAL A 419 29.20 -4.51 4.94
C VAL A 419 30.19 -4.02 3.87
N ARG A 420 30.30 -4.73 2.74
CA ARG A 420 31.18 -4.37 1.65
C ARG A 420 30.79 -3.03 1.02
N ILE A 421 29.51 -2.82 0.70
CA ILE A 421 29.06 -1.58 0.07
C ILE A 421 29.10 -0.38 1.06
N SER A 422 28.75 -0.61 2.34
CA SER A 422 28.86 0.38 3.41
C SER A 422 30.32 0.89 3.53
N LYS A 423 31.29 -0.04 3.53
CA LYS A 423 32.72 0.33 3.53
C LYS A 423 33.10 1.17 2.30
N THR A 424 32.63 0.79 1.11
CA THR A 424 32.89 1.56 -0.12
C THR A 424 32.35 2.97 -0.04
N VAL A 425 31.13 3.15 0.47
CA VAL A 425 30.52 4.48 0.65
C VAL A 425 31.26 5.27 1.72
N HIS A 426 31.63 4.64 2.84
CA HIS A 426 32.40 5.26 3.90
C HIS A 426 33.74 5.84 3.38
N GLU A 427 34.48 5.05 2.62
CA GLU A 427 35.75 5.47 1.99
C GLU A 427 35.54 6.64 0.99
N LYS A 428 34.47 6.60 0.19
CA LYS A 428 34.12 7.70 -0.75
C LYS A 428 33.76 9.00 -0.04
N VAL A 429 32.99 8.93 1.04
CA VAL A 429 32.62 10.11 1.83
C VAL A 429 33.82 10.72 2.53
N GLY A 430 34.79 9.89 2.93
CA GLY A 430 36.05 10.33 3.52
C GLY A 430 35.90 11.06 4.86
N MET A 431 34.76 10.91 5.54
CA MET A 431 34.50 11.51 6.83
C MET A 431 35.16 10.68 7.93
N PRO A 432 35.95 11.27 8.85
CA PRO A 432 36.62 10.53 9.91
C PRO A 432 35.67 9.74 10.77
N GLU A 433 36.10 8.55 11.20
CA GLU A 433 35.38 7.76 12.20
C GLU A 433 35.21 8.56 13.49
N GLY A 434 34.05 8.51 14.12
CA GLY A 434 33.78 9.20 15.39
C GLY A 434 33.24 10.63 15.26
N ILE A 435 33.12 11.19 14.06
CA ILE A 435 32.40 12.46 13.90
C ILE A 435 30.89 12.18 14.12
N ASN A 436 30.36 12.76 15.19
CA ASN A 436 28.93 12.81 15.45
C ASN A 436 28.40 14.15 14.90
N PRO A 437 27.60 14.16 13.79
CA PRO A 437 27.04 15.38 13.20
C PRO A 437 26.19 16.20 14.17
N PHE A 438 25.63 15.57 15.17
CA PHE A 438 24.68 16.16 16.12
C PHE A 438 25.38 16.70 17.40
N SER A 439 26.67 16.42 17.61
CA SER A 439 27.39 16.78 18.84
C SER A 439 27.44 18.29 19.10
N ARG A 440 27.35 19.11 18.08
CA ARG A 440 27.37 20.58 18.16
C ARG A 440 25.94 21.18 18.20
N LEU A 441 24.91 20.38 17.99
CA LEU A 441 23.54 20.83 18.12
C LEU A 441 23.17 20.78 19.61
N ARG A 442 22.89 21.95 20.19
CA ARG A 442 22.43 22.06 21.57
C ARG A 442 21.11 22.81 21.61
N LEU A 443 20.22 22.35 22.46
CA LEU A 443 19.01 23.08 22.83
C LEU A 443 19.42 24.17 23.83
N GLU A 444 19.57 25.39 23.38
CA GLU A 444 19.64 26.55 24.27
C GLU A 444 18.22 26.94 24.64
N THR A 445 17.68 26.35 25.69
CA THR A 445 16.35 26.67 26.21
C THR A 445 16.49 27.55 27.45
N THR A 446 16.08 28.81 27.35
CA THR A 446 15.79 29.61 28.53
C THR A 446 14.48 29.17 29.17
N ASP A 447 14.28 29.39 30.49
CA ASP A 447 13.05 29.06 31.18
C ASP A 447 11.80 29.70 30.49
N GLU A 448 11.97 30.85 29.86
CA GLU A 448 10.92 31.51 29.06
C GLU A 448 10.62 30.78 27.76
N GLN A 449 11.64 30.24 27.07
CA GLN A 449 11.45 29.45 25.85
C GLN A 449 10.81 28.10 26.15
N VAL A 450 11.18 27.46 27.28
CA VAL A 450 10.50 26.25 27.77
C VAL A 450 9.03 26.52 28.08
N LYS A 451 8.73 27.60 28.80
CA LYS A 451 7.35 28.02 29.07
C LYS A 451 6.57 28.33 27.80
N LYS A 452 7.22 28.97 26.82
CA LYS A 452 6.62 29.28 25.52
C LYS A 452 6.40 28.03 24.68
N ALA A 453 7.33 27.06 24.68
CA ALA A 453 7.19 25.77 24.00
C ALA A 453 6.10 24.90 24.65
N ILE A 454 5.99 24.93 25.99
CA ILE A 454 4.91 24.30 26.73
C ILE A 454 3.57 24.91 26.33
N LYS A 455 3.47 26.25 26.26
CA LYS A 455 2.25 26.96 25.88
C LYS A 455 1.88 26.76 24.40
N GLN A 456 2.87 26.62 23.52
CA GLN A 456 2.64 26.26 22.10
C GLN A 456 2.21 24.80 21.94
N LEU A 457 2.76 23.88 22.72
CA LEU A 457 2.32 22.49 22.78
C LEU A 457 0.86 22.42 23.27
N GLU A 458 0.54 23.12 24.35
CA GLU A 458 -0.80 23.24 24.89
C GLU A 458 -1.79 23.76 23.83
N ASN A 459 -1.45 24.85 23.14
CA ASN A 459 -2.28 25.41 22.06
C ASN A 459 -2.37 24.48 20.84
N ASN A 460 -1.31 23.77 20.49
CA ASN A 460 -1.32 22.84 19.38
C ASN A 460 -2.10 21.57 19.71
N LEU A 461 -2.00 21.06 20.93
CA LEU A 461 -2.71 19.86 21.38
C LEU A 461 -4.20 20.13 21.66
N GLN A 462 -4.56 21.35 22.14
CA GLN A 462 -5.98 21.77 22.29
C GLN A 462 -6.67 22.05 20.95
N LYS A 463 -5.90 22.47 19.95
CA LYS A 463 -6.43 22.77 18.59
C LYS A 463 -6.41 21.60 17.64
N THR A 464 -5.72 20.53 17.96
CA THR A 464 -5.51 19.42 17.03
C THR A 464 -6.00 18.09 17.59
N LYS A 465 -7.31 17.92 17.63
CA LYS A 465 -7.86 16.82 16.90
C LYS A 465 -7.64 17.22 15.44
N LEU A 466 -6.61 16.65 14.80
CA LEU A 466 -6.52 16.74 13.35
C LEU A 466 -7.79 16.08 12.83
N PRO A 467 -8.70 16.80 12.15
CA PRO A 467 -9.86 16.18 11.55
C PRO A 467 -9.42 14.99 10.72
N ASN A 468 -10.23 13.95 10.66
CA ASN A 468 -9.89 12.76 9.85
C ASN A 468 -9.48 13.17 8.45
N GLU A 469 -10.05 14.24 7.88
CA GLU A 469 -9.72 14.80 6.58
C GLU A 469 -8.24 15.19 6.43
N ILE A 470 -7.62 15.73 7.50
CA ILE A 470 -6.20 16.11 7.46
C ILE A 470 -5.31 14.89 7.63
N LYS A 471 -5.66 13.94 8.52
CA LYS A 471 -4.94 12.67 8.68
C LYS A 471 -4.97 11.87 7.38
N ASP A 472 -6.15 11.77 6.78
CA ASP A 472 -6.38 11.05 5.55
C ASP A 472 -5.61 11.70 4.38
N ALA A 473 -5.58 13.03 4.30
CA ALA A 473 -4.82 13.76 3.28
C ALA A 473 -3.30 13.56 3.40
N VAL A 474 -2.76 13.48 4.62
CA VAL A 474 -1.33 13.18 4.84
C VAL A 474 -1.01 11.76 4.36
N THR A 475 -1.85 10.81 4.71
CA THR A 475 -1.69 9.40 4.31
C THR A 475 -1.81 9.24 2.78
N ASP A 476 -2.76 9.95 2.15
CA ASP A 476 -2.94 9.94 0.70
C ASP A 476 -1.74 10.55 -0.05
N ASN A 477 -1.14 11.61 0.50
CA ASN A 477 0.06 12.24 -0.10
C ASN A 477 1.30 11.34 -0.03
N ASN A 478 1.37 10.41 0.90
CA ASN A 478 2.48 9.47 1.04
C ASN A 478 2.34 8.24 0.11
N TYR A 479 1.14 7.97 -0.39
CA TYR A 479 0.89 6.85 -1.28
C TYR A 479 1.41 7.11 -2.70
N ASN A 480 2.15 6.15 -3.26
CA ASN A 480 2.64 6.19 -4.64
C ASN A 480 1.92 5.14 -5.51
N PRO A 481 0.97 5.55 -6.35
CA PRO A 481 0.17 4.61 -7.13
C PRO A 481 0.95 3.87 -8.23
N SER A 482 2.16 4.31 -8.58
CA SER A 482 2.97 3.69 -9.62
C SER A 482 3.87 2.55 -9.12
N THR A 483 4.13 2.48 -7.80
CA THR A 483 5.07 1.50 -7.22
C THR A 483 4.72 0.04 -7.52
N PRO A 484 3.45 -0.41 -7.46
CA PRO A 484 3.10 -1.81 -7.71
C PRO A 484 3.39 -2.33 -9.12
N PHE A 485 3.58 -1.45 -10.10
CA PHE A 485 3.83 -1.84 -11.50
C PHE A 485 5.31 -2.02 -11.85
N HIS A 486 6.24 -1.66 -10.95
CA HIS A 486 7.64 -1.72 -11.28
C HIS A 486 8.14 -3.17 -11.32
N GLN A 487 8.31 -3.68 -12.53
CA GLN A 487 9.06 -4.90 -12.84
C GLN A 487 10.50 -4.58 -13.29
N ALA A 488 10.96 -3.36 -13.05
CA ALA A 488 12.24 -2.91 -13.54
C ALA A 488 13.40 -3.68 -12.90
N VAL A 489 14.22 -4.27 -13.74
CA VAL A 489 15.53 -4.77 -13.35
C VAL A 489 16.42 -3.56 -13.09
N TYR A 490 16.75 -3.30 -11.84
CA TYR A 490 17.54 -2.13 -11.45
C TYR A 490 19.04 -2.36 -11.71
N LYS A 491 19.47 -2.37 -12.96
CA LYS A 491 20.91 -2.42 -13.31
C LYS A 491 21.66 -1.12 -13.04
N VAL A 492 20.95 -0.07 -12.65
CA VAL A 492 21.52 1.28 -12.41
C VAL A 492 22.49 1.30 -11.21
N PHE A 493 22.39 0.34 -10.29
CA PHE A 493 23.20 0.28 -9.08
C PHE A 493 24.69 -0.02 -9.32
N GLU A 494 25.02 -0.67 -10.42
CA GLU A 494 26.42 -1.01 -10.73
C GLU A 494 27.34 0.23 -10.80
N ASN A 495 26.78 1.41 -11.06
CA ASN A 495 27.52 2.66 -11.25
C ASN A 495 27.47 3.62 -10.05
N TYR A 496 26.58 3.39 -9.06
CA TYR A 496 26.28 4.35 -7.99
C TYR A 496 26.24 3.68 -6.61
N SER A 497 27.35 3.77 -5.88
CA SER A 497 27.49 3.05 -4.60
C SER A 497 26.57 3.54 -3.49
N VAL A 498 26.21 4.84 -3.44
CA VAL A 498 25.29 5.36 -2.42
C VAL A 498 23.87 4.87 -2.69
N ASN A 499 23.44 4.91 -3.95
CA ASN A 499 22.12 4.39 -4.32
C ASN A 499 22.04 2.88 -4.05
N TYR A 500 23.11 2.14 -4.34
CA TYR A 500 23.21 0.72 -4.04
C TYR A 500 23.16 0.44 -2.53
N LEU A 501 23.81 1.28 -1.70
CA LEU A 501 23.74 1.19 -0.24
C LEU A 501 22.29 1.31 0.26
N GLN A 502 21.51 2.27 -0.28
CA GLN A 502 20.11 2.45 0.10
C GLN A 502 19.27 1.19 -0.18
N GLU A 503 19.46 0.60 -1.36
CA GLU A 503 18.78 -0.64 -1.73
C GLU A 503 19.18 -1.80 -0.81
N MET A 504 20.48 -1.95 -0.56
CA MET A 504 21.00 -3.00 0.33
C MET A 504 20.52 -2.84 1.78
N ILE A 505 20.32 -1.62 2.27
CA ILE A 505 19.71 -1.38 3.59
C ILE A 505 18.27 -1.93 3.60
N GLY A 506 17.48 -1.65 2.56
CA GLY A 506 16.11 -2.16 2.43
C GLY A 506 16.08 -3.69 2.41
N ILE A 507 16.90 -4.32 1.56
CA ILE A 507 17.01 -5.78 1.44
C ILE A 507 17.44 -6.42 2.76
N ALA A 508 18.49 -5.89 3.39
CA ALA A 508 19.02 -6.45 4.65
C ALA A 508 18.01 -6.31 5.79
N SER A 509 17.31 -5.18 5.88
CA SER A 509 16.27 -4.91 6.87
C SER A 509 15.12 -5.91 6.74
N LYS A 510 14.60 -6.11 5.53
CA LYS A 510 13.53 -7.08 5.25
C LYS A 510 14.00 -8.53 5.47
N THR A 511 15.25 -8.84 5.11
CA THR A 511 15.86 -10.15 5.39
C THR A 511 15.91 -10.43 6.88
N LEU A 512 16.36 -9.47 7.70
CA LEU A 512 16.37 -9.60 9.17
C LEU A 512 14.95 -9.78 9.72
N ARG A 513 14.02 -8.94 9.29
CA ARG A 513 12.61 -8.99 9.73
C ARG A 513 11.97 -10.36 9.45
N ASN A 514 12.28 -10.95 8.30
CA ASN A 514 11.71 -12.22 7.87
C ASN A 514 12.43 -13.45 8.44
N SER A 515 13.63 -13.29 8.98
CA SER A 515 14.49 -14.40 9.43
C SER A 515 14.42 -14.61 10.95
N ASP A 516 13.21 -14.81 11.49
CA ASP A 516 12.95 -14.92 12.94
C ASP A 516 13.69 -16.09 13.58
N TYR A 517 13.99 -17.15 12.85
CA TYR A 517 14.49 -18.43 13.39
C TYR A 517 15.93 -18.75 13.00
N ILE A 518 16.68 -17.76 12.43
CA ILE A 518 18.12 -17.92 12.25
C ILE A 518 18.85 -17.82 13.61
N GLU A 519 20.12 -18.20 13.60
CA GLU A 519 20.98 -18.16 14.78
C GLU A 519 21.02 -16.76 15.43
N PRO A 520 20.89 -16.62 16.76
CA PRO A 520 20.85 -15.32 17.43
C PRO A 520 22.04 -14.42 17.11
N GLU A 521 23.24 -14.99 17.03
CA GLU A 521 24.49 -14.28 16.71
C GLU A 521 24.40 -13.64 15.32
N LYS A 522 23.83 -14.34 14.35
CA LYS A 522 23.65 -13.82 12.97
C LYS A 522 22.66 -12.68 12.92
N LYS A 523 21.60 -12.71 13.74
CA LYS A 523 20.66 -11.58 13.86
C LYS A 523 21.37 -10.34 14.38
N VAL A 524 22.17 -10.48 15.44
CA VAL A 524 22.95 -9.39 16.02
C VAL A 524 23.94 -8.81 15.01
N GLU A 525 24.64 -9.69 14.29
CA GLU A 525 25.61 -9.28 13.27
C GLU A 525 24.93 -8.55 12.10
N LEU A 526 23.79 -9.06 11.61
CA LEU A 526 23.02 -8.44 10.52
C LEU A 526 22.42 -7.09 10.96
N LEU A 527 21.84 -7.01 12.16
CA LEU A 527 21.35 -5.74 12.73
C LEU A 527 22.49 -4.72 12.89
N THR A 528 23.66 -5.17 13.31
CA THR A 528 24.83 -4.28 13.42
C THR A 528 25.29 -3.78 12.07
N ALA A 529 25.31 -4.63 11.03
CA ALA A 529 25.65 -4.23 9.67
C ALA A 529 24.66 -3.19 9.12
N ILE A 530 23.36 -3.40 9.33
CA ILE A 530 22.29 -2.48 8.90
C ILE A 530 22.45 -1.13 9.60
N THR A 531 22.62 -1.11 10.92
CA THR A 531 22.73 0.15 11.68
C THR A 531 24.00 0.92 11.35
N ASN A 532 25.10 0.24 11.02
CA ASN A 532 26.31 0.89 10.52
C ASN A 532 26.09 1.52 9.12
N ALA A 533 25.37 0.82 8.23
CA ALA A 533 24.99 1.34 6.94
C ALA A 533 24.07 2.57 7.05
N TRP A 534 23.17 2.62 8.02
CA TRP A 534 22.39 3.82 8.35
C TRP A 534 23.29 4.98 8.75
N TYR A 535 24.32 4.71 9.53
CA TYR A 535 25.26 5.74 9.95
C TYR A 535 26.07 6.29 8.76
N ASP A 536 26.45 5.44 7.80
CA ASP A 536 27.08 5.90 6.56
C ASP A 536 26.12 6.72 5.69
N THR A 537 24.83 6.37 5.66
CA THR A 537 23.78 7.20 5.03
C THR A 537 23.67 8.57 5.68
N ILE A 538 23.72 8.66 7.02
CA ILE A 538 23.75 9.96 7.74
C ILE A 538 24.95 10.79 7.31
N ARG A 539 26.13 10.18 7.15
CA ARG A 539 27.34 10.88 6.68
C ARG A 539 27.17 11.44 5.27
N VAL A 540 26.53 10.66 4.37
CA VAL A 540 26.20 11.12 3.01
C VAL A 540 25.26 12.33 3.06
N ILE A 541 24.16 12.24 3.82
CA ILE A 541 23.18 13.34 3.92
C ILE A 541 23.84 14.57 4.54
N TYR A 542 24.66 14.39 5.57
CA TYR A 542 25.41 15.49 6.19
C TYR A 542 26.36 16.18 5.21
N LEU A 543 27.04 15.41 4.35
CA LEU A 543 27.87 15.95 3.26
C LEU A 543 27.04 16.75 2.25
N MET A 544 25.82 16.30 1.96
CA MET A 544 24.91 16.94 1.00
C MET A 544 24.19 18.17 1.59
N ALA A 545 24.08 18.28 2.91
CA ALA A 545 23.26 19.28 3.59
C ALA A 545 23.58 20.74 3.19
N PRO A 546 24.84 21.17 3.00
CA PRO A 546 25.14 22.53 2.55
C PRO A 546 24.60 22.85 1.15
N ALA A 547 24.71 21.91 0.19
CA ALA A 547 24.17 22.07 -1.16
C ALA A 547 22.64 22.07 -1.13
N LEU A 548 22.05 21.20 -0.30
CA LEU A 548 20.61 21.15 -0.11
C LEU A 548 20.06 22.46 0.48
N ALA A 549 20.75 23.04 1.47
CA ALA A 549 20.37 24.32 2.06
C ALA A 549 20.48 25.49 1.06
N LYS A 550 21.47 25.45 0.15
CA LYS A 550 21.72 26.51 -0.84
C LYS A 550 20.75 26.42 -2.02
N ASP A 551 20.62 25.22 -2.61
CA ASP A 551 20.00 25.03 -3.93
C ASP A 551 18.61 24.34 -3.84
N GLY A 552 18.17 23.91 -2.64
CA GLY A 552 16.94 23.16 -2.42
C GLY A 552 16.95 21.72 -2.95
N VAL A 553 18.01 21.35 -3.68
CA VAL A 553 18.25 20.01 -4.23
C VAL A 553 19.72 19.67 -4.11
N ALA A 554 20.04 18.47 -3.69
CA ALA A 554 21.39 17.94 -3.69
C ALA A 554 21.45 16.56 -4.31
N ARG A 555 22.53 16.24 -5.00
CA ARG A 555 22.76 14.94 -5.63
C ARG A 555 24.16 14.44 -5.34
N TYR A 556 24.31 13.20 -4.98
CA TYR A 556 25.59 12.56 -4.73
C TYR A 556 25.53 11.07 -5.04
N ASP A 557 26.37 10.60 -5.93
CA ASP A 557 26.57 9.18 -6.29
C ASP A 557 25.24 8.40 -6.51
N GLY A 558 24.37 8.97 -7.36
CA GLY A 558 23.05 8.42 -7.69
C GLY A 558 21.93 8.73 -6.70
N PHE A 559 22.27 9.19 -5.50
CA PHE A 559 21.31 9.58 -4.48
C PHE A 559 20.92 11.06 -4.63
N SER A 560 19.64 11.37 -4.49
CA SER A 560 19.10 12.69 -4.71
C SER A 560 18.14 13.08 -3.59
N LEU A 561 18.34 14.25 -3.01
CA LEU A 561 17.47 14.83 -2.00
C LEU A 561 16.90 16.16 -2.51
N LYS A 562 15.64 16.42 -2.16
CA LYS A 562 14.95 17.67 -2.43
C LYS A 562 14.27 18.15 -1.15
N LEU A 563 14.41 19.45 -0.84
CA LEU A 563 13.69 20.05 0.28
C LEU A 563 12.18 20.04 0.02
N THR A 564 11.43 19.70 1.05
CA THR A 564 9.97 19.76 1.06
C THR A 564 9.49 21.16 1.46
N GLU A 565 8.21 21.46 1.22
CA GLU A 565 7.57 22.75 1.54
C GLU A 565 7.66 23.12 3.04
N GLY A 566 7.86 22.14 3.94
CA GLY A 566 8.05 22.39 5.37
C GLY A 566 9.24 23.31 5.71
N PHE A 567 10.23 23.38 4.82
CA PHE A 567 11.42 24.21 4.98
C PHE A 567 11.28 25.61 4.36
N ASP A 568 10.19 25.93 3.67
CA ASP A 568 10.02 27.18 2.93
C ASP A 568 10.16 28.44 3.81
N LYS A 569 9.71 28.38 5.06
CA LYS A 569 9.82 29.47 6.04
C LYS A 569 11.25 29.78 6.49
N LEU A 570 12.21 28.90 6.19
CA LEU A 570 13.62 29.03 6.56
C LEU A 570 14.51 29.37 5.38
N LYS A 571 13.99 29.49 4.17
CA LYS A 571 14.77 29.75 2.93
C LYS A 571 15.57 31.05 2.98
N ASP A 572 15.09 32.05 3.72
CA ASP A 572 15.76 33.35 3.84
C ASP A 572 16.92 33.35 4.86
N ASP A 573 17.10 32.27 5.63
CA ASP A 573 18.22 32.10 6.58
C ASP A 573 18.93 30.76 6.31
N PRO A 574 19.93 30.75 5.40
CA PRO A 574 20.65 29.52 4.99
C PRO A 574 21.32 28.79 6.15
N LYS A 575 21.79 29.51 7.17
CA LYS A 575 22.43 28.90 8.34
C LYS A 575 21.37 28.13 9.19
N ARG A 576 20.25 28.78 9.41
CA ARG A 576 19.15 28.18 10.16
C ARG A 576 18.52 27.01 9.41
N LEU A 577 18.41 27.14 8.08
CA LEU A 577 17.96 26.09 7.19
C LEU A 577 18.91 24.87 7.24
N LEU A 578 20.24 25.10 7.18
CA LEU A 578 21.24 24.02 7.29
C LEU A 578 21.10 23.26 8.61
N LEU A 579 20.95 23.99 9.73
CA LEU A 579 20.77 23.36 11.06
C LEU A 579 19.47 22.56 11.12
N ALA A 580 18.38 23.06 10.55
CA ALA A 580 17.10 22.36 10.48
C ALA A 580 17.18 21.09 9.62
N ILE A 581 17.89 21.13 8.49
CA ILE A 581 18.14 19.95 7.66
C ILE A 581 18.90 18.87 8.44
N ILE A 582 19.97 19.25 9.15
CA ILE A 582 20.75 18.32 9.95
C ILE A 582 19.90 17.73 11.09
N ALA A 583 19.10 18.55 11.76
CA ALA A 583 18.20 18.11 12.83
C ALA A 583 17.12 17.14 12.35
N ALA A 584 16.69 17.26 11.11
CA ALA A 584 15.65 16.38 10.53
C ALA A 584 16.19 15.01 10.05
N ILE A 585 17.50 14.79 10.03
CA ILE A 585 18.10 13.54 9.50
C ILE A 585 17.61 12.29 10.27
N PRO A 586 17.65 12.22 11.62
CA PRO A 586 17.30 11.00 12.34
C PRO A 586 15.87 10.58 12.09
N GLU A 587 14.91 11.50 12.20
CA GLU A 587 13.48 11.20 11.99
C GLU A 587 13.22 10.70 10.57
N ASN A 588 13.75 11.37 9.54
CA ASN A 588 13.58 10.94 8.16
C ASN A 588 14.17 9.55 7.92
N LEU A 589 15.34 9.25 8.45
CA LEU A 589 15.97 7.94 8.28
C LEU A 589 15.14 6.84 8.94
N VAL A 590 14.64 7.08 10.15
CA VAL A 590 13.76 6.15 10.85
C VAL A 590 12.47 5.92 10.05
N LEU A 591 11.83 6.96 9.55
CA LEU A 591 10.64 6.85 8.72
C LEU A 591 10.87 6.08 7.41
N TRP A 592 12.06 6.16 6.81
CA TRP A 592 12.38 5.41 5.58
C TRP A 592 12.53 3.91 5.79
N TYR A 593 13.00 3.47 6.97
CA TYR A 593 13.44 2.09 7.15
C TYR A 593 12.75 1.34 8.30
N LYS A 594 12.02 2.00 9.22
CA LYS A 594 11.43 1.35 10.39
C LYS A 594 10.52 0.17 9.99
N ASP A 595 9.68 0.36 8.99
CA ASP A 595 8.72 -0.65 8.52
C ASP A 595 9.41 -1.84 7.83
N ASN A 596 10.62 -1.63 7.31
CA ASN A 596 11.41 -2.70 6.71
C ASN A 596 12.13 -3.57 7.76
N ILE A 597 12.55 -2.98 8.87
CA ILE A 597 13.40 -3.66 9.86
C ILE A 597 12.60 -4.20 11.05
N TYR A 598 11.54 -3.49 11.46
CA TYR A 598 10.82 -3.83 12.69
C TYR A 598 9.84 -4.99 12.48
N SER A 599 9.80 -5.88 13.46
CA SER A 599 8.67 -6.76 13.77
C SER A 599 8.60 -6.94 15.29
N SER A 600 7.41 -7.22 15.83
CA SER A 600 7.22 -7.44 17.26
C SER A 600 8.13 -8.55 17.84
N LYS A 601 8.49 -9.54 17.01
CA LYS A 601 9.39 -10.64 17.38
C LYS A 601 10.86 -10.21 17.52
N LEU A 602 11.25 -9.09 16.92
CA LEU A 602 12.61 -8.54 17.01
C LEU A 602 12.76 -7.50 18.12
N ALA A 603 11.70 -7.19 18.86
CA ALA A 603 11.74 -6.18 19.92
C ALA A 603 12.87 -6.41 20.93
N GLN A 604 13.04 -7.67 21.42
CA GLN A 604 14.11 -8.00 22.37
C GLN A 604 15.50 -7.80 21.74
N LEU A 605 15.71 -8.18 20.49
CA LEU A 605 16.97 -7.95 19.77
C LEU A 605 17.32 -6.45 19.70
N ILE A 606 16.32 -5.61 19.45
CA ILE A 606 16.49 -4.15 19.39
C ILE A 606 16.80 -3.61 20.79
N PHE A 607 16.12 -4.07 21.84
CA PHE A 607 16.40 -3.67 23.22
C PHE A 607 17.82 -4.03 23.65
N ASP A 608 18.28 -5.25 23.36
CA ASP A 608 19.63 -5.71 23.66
C ASP A 608 20.68 -4.88 22.91
N LYS A 609 20.39 -4.54 21.64
CA LYS A 609 21.26 -3.66 20.85
C LYS A 609 21.32 -2.26 21.43
N ILE A 610 20.19 -1.66 21.85
CA ILE A 610 20.16 -0.34 22.52
C ILE A 610 20.99 -0.36 23.80
N ALA A 611 20.89 -1.45 24.58
CA ALA A 611 21.61 -1.57 25.86
C ALA A 611 23.13 -1.68 25.67
N SER A 612 23.59 -2.33 24.60
CA SER A 612 25.02 -2.58 24.32
C SER A 612 25.64 -1.58 23.35
N GLU A 613 24.86 -0.71 22.70
CA GLU A 613 25.35 0.18 21.66
C GLU A 613 26.13 1.36 22.22
N GLY A 614 27.39 1.50 21.78
CA GLY A 614 28.29 2.59 22.16
C GLY A 614 28.16 3.85 21.29
N ASN A 615 27.66 3.70 20.04
CA ASN A 615 27.45 4.83 19.15
C ASN A 615 26.14 5.54 19.50
N SER A 616 26.23 6.77 20.00
CA SER A 616 25.07 7.56 20.44
C SER A 616 24.04 7.83 19.33
N VAL A 617 24.49 7.95 18.08
CA VAL A 617 23.59 8.16 16.91
C VAL A 617 22.79 6.90 16.64
N ILE A 618 23.46 5.75 16.53
CA ILE A 618 22.80 4.47 16.29
C ILE A 618 21.82 4.16 17.43
N LYS A 619 22.27 4.35 18.68
CA LYS A 619 21.40 4.16 19.86
C LYS A 619 20.15 5.03 19.77
N HIS A 620 20.29 6.28 19.37
CA HIS A 620 19.18 7.21 19.21
C HIS A 620 18.19 6.78 18.11
N LEU A 621 18.67 6.36 16.94
CA LEU A 621 17.80 5.85 15.88
C LEU A 621 16.97 4.64 16.32
N LEU A 622 17.58 3.71 17.06
CA LEU A 622 16.87 2.56 17.62
C LEU A 622 15.83 2.96 18.67
N ILE A 623 16.12 3.98 19.48
CA ILE A 623 15.15 4.57 20.42
C ILE A 623 13.95 5.19 19.67
N CYS A 624 14.19 5.92 18.59
CA CYS A 624 13.10 6.47 17.77
C CYS A 624 12.22 5.34 17.19
N ILE A 625 12.81 4.23 16.72
CA ILE A 625 12.03 3.07 16.26
C ILE A 625 11.11 2.55 17.34
N ILE A 626 11.60 2.32 18.57
CA ILE A 626 10.75 1.78 19.63
C ILE A 626 9.71 2.76 20.15
N ILE A 627 9.90 4.08 19.98
CA ILE A 627 8.86 5.08 20.24
C ILE A 627 7.74 4.99 19.19
N HIS A 628 8.07 4.75 17.92
CA HIS A 628 7.07 4.59 16.87
C HIS A 628 6.29 3.27 17.00
N GLU A 629 6.99 2.18 17.32
CA GLU A 629 6.43 0.82 17.30
C GLU A 629 5.86 0.35 18.63
N GLN A 630 6.28 0.96 19.74
CA GLN A 630 5.78 0.77 21.10
C GLN A 630 5.66 -0.71 21.57
N PRO A 631 6.69 -1.54 21.40
CA PRO A 631 6.67 -2.92 21.91
C PRO A 631 6.57 -2.95 23.44
N ASP A 632 6.15 -4.09 24.00
CA ASP A 632 6.07 -4.22 25.47
C ASP A 632 7.39 -3.85 26.15
N GLY A 633 7.31 -3.00 27.19
CA GLY A 633 8.49 -2.50 27.90
C GLY A 633 9.20 -1.29 27.28
N TRP A 634 8.77 -0.81 26.13
CA TRP A 634 9.39 0.31 25.42
C TRP A 634 9.55 1.57 26.28
N ASN A 635 8.55 1.87 27.10
CA ASN A 635 8.52 3.07 27.95
C ASN A 635 9.66 3.09 28.98
N ASP A 636 10.06 1.93 29.50
CA ASP A 636 11.14 1.84 30.50
C ASP A 636 12.50 2.04 29.84
N VAL A 637 12.68 1.52 28.62
CA VAL A 637 13.90 1.72 27.81
C VAL A 637 14.05 3.20 27.44
N VAL A 638 12.98 3.85 26.97
CA VAL A 638 12.99 5.29 26.62
C VAL A 638 13.22 6.14 27.87
N ARG A 639 12.58 5.83 29.00
CA ARG A 639 12.80 6.51 30.28
C ARG A 639 14.25 6.45 30.70
N LYS A 640 14.86 5.26 30.66
CA LYS A 640 16.28 5.06 30.98
C LYS A 640 17.16 5.92 30.06
N TYR A 641 16.93 5.84 28.75
CA TYR A 641 17.67 6.62 27.77
C TYR A 641 17.57 8.13 28.02
N MET A 642 16.36 8.68 28.21
CA MET A 642 16.17 10.09 28.56
C MET A 642 16.86 10.48 29.87
N SER A 643 16.96 9.58 30.85
CA SER A 643 17.64 9.85 32.13
C SER A 643 19.14 10.01 31.96
N GLU A 644 19.77 9.25 31.06
CA GLU A 644 21.20 9.25 30.77
C GLU A 644 21.67 10.47 29.97
N LEU A 645 20.80 11.06 29.16
CA LEU A 645 21.13 12.20 28.29
C LEU A 645 21.26 13.51 29.06
N ASP A 646 22.10 14.42 28.55
CA ASP A 646 22.09 15.81 28.98
C ASP A 646 20.82 16.52 28.47
N ARG A 647 20.16 17.31 29.31
CA ARG A 647 18.91 18.03 28.98
C ARG A 647 19.03 19.01 27.81
N HIS A 648 20.27 19.48 27.54
CA HIS A 648 20.57 20.37 26.42
C HIS A 648 21.08 19.62 25.18
N SER A 649 21.20 18.29 25.23
CA SER A 649 21.63 17.51 24.09
C SER A 649 20.55 17.49 22.99
N PHE A 650 21.01 17.46 21.75
CA PHE A 650 20.12 17.28 20.60
C PHE A 650 19.23 16.04 20.77
N PHE A 651 19.81 14.90 21.14
CA PHE A 651 19.10 13.65 21.27
C PHE A 651 17.99 13.66 22.33
N PHE A 652 18.17 14.43 23.40
CA PHE A 652 17.11 14.60 24.39
C PHE A 652 15.92 15.37 23.82
N GLY A 653 16.19 16.47 23.10
CA GLY A 653 15.16 17.27 22.44
C GLY A 653 14.42 16.51 21.37
N ASP A 654 15.15 15.81 20.51
CA ASP A 654 14.59 15.02 19.42
C ASP A 654 13.72 13.86 19.95
N THR A 655 14.16 13.16 21.00
CA THR A 655 13.34 12.14 21.68
C THR A 655 12.03 12.74 22.21
N LEU A 656 12.09 13.93 22.81
CA LEU A 656 10.90 14.59 23.36
C LEU A 656 9.96 15.03 22.24
N ASP A 657 10.50 15.52 21.10
CA ASP A 657 9.72 15.93 19.95
C ASP A 657 9.06 14.71 19.25
N THR A 658 9.78 13.60 19.13
CA THR A 658 9.23 12.34 18.63
C THR A 658 8.07 11.85 19.51
N LEU A 659 8.22 11.86 20.85
CA LEU A 659 7.14 11.50 21.78
C LEU A 659 5.93 12.43 21.63
N LYS A 660 6.12 13.75 21.47
CA LYS A 660 5.04 14.72 21.25
C LYS A 660 4.32 14.47 19.92
N THR A 661 5.08 14.23 18.88
CA THR A 661 4.54 13.89 17.54
C THR A 661 3.69 12.63 17.61
N MET A 662 4.18 11.58 18.27
CA MET A 662 3.42 10.36 18.48
C MET A 662 2.18 10.57 19.33
N TYR A 663 2.26 11.38 20.40
CA TYR A 663 1.10 11.70 21.23
C TYR A 663 0.03 12.47 20.45
N ALA A 664 0.43 13.42 19.60
CA ALA A 664 -0.49 14.23 18.82
C ALA A 664 -1.13 13.47 17.65
N ASN A 665 -0.33 12.69 16.91
CA ASN A 665 -0.70 12.15 15.59
C ASN A 665 -0.73 10.61 15.54
N GLY A 666 -0.12 9.91 16.53
CA GLY A 666 0.01 8.47 16.50
C GLY A 666 -1.30 7.75 16.85
N VAL A 667 -1.59 6.66 16.16
CA VAL A 667 -2.61 5.70 16.57
C VAL A 667 -2.00 4.81 17.63
N MET A 668 -2.54 4.85 18.85
CA MET A 668 -1.99 4.14 20.02
C MET A 668 -3.13 3.57 20.86
N SER A 669 -2.84 2.48 21.59
CA SER A 669 -3.73 2.00 22.65
C SER A 669 -3.80 3.02 23.79
N GLU A 670 -4.88 3.03 24.57
CA GLU A 670 -5.04 3.89 25.76
C GLU A 670 -3.86 3.77 26.72
N VAL A 671 -3.37 2.55 26.93
CA VAL A 671 -2.20 2.29 27.78
C VAL A 671 -0.95 3.00 27.24
N ASN A 672 -0.72 2.96 25.92
CA ASN A 672 0.43 3.60 25.31
C ASN A 672 0.28 5.14 25.26
N ILE A 673 -0.94 5.66 25.12
CA ILE A 673 -1.23 7.09 25.26
C ILE A 673 -0.82 7.58 26.65
N ALA A 674 -1.24 6.87 27.71
CA ALA A 674 -0.85 7.20 29.09
C ALA A 674 0.67 7.14 29.30
N LYS A 675 1.34 6.08 28.82
CA LYS A 675 2.80 5.94 28.90
C LYS A 675 3.54 7.07 28.16
N THR A 676 3.08 7.43 26.97
CA THR A 676 3.65 8.53 26.17
C THR A 676 3.49 9.87 26.89
N LYS A 677 2.29 10.14 27.42
CA LYS A 677 2.03 11.32 28.24
C LYS A 677 2.96 11.41 29.44
N ASP A 678 3.14 10.32 30.17
CA ASP A 678 4.03 10.27 31.33
C ASP A 678 5.49 10.56 30.96
N LEU A 679 5.99 10.01 29.84
CA LEU A 679 7.35 10.28 29.36
C LEU A 679 7.53 11.74 28.96
N ILE A 680 6.55 12.36 28.30
CA ILE A 680 6.58 13.78 27.94
C ILE A 680 6.65 14.63 29.20
N LEU A 681 5.76 14.40 30.17
CA LEU A 681 5.75 15.15 31.43
C LEU A 681 7.05 14.98 32.21
N LEU A 682 7.55 13.77 32.27
CA LEU A 682 8.84 13.45 32.92
C LEU A 682 10.01 14.16 32.24
N GLY A 683 10.03 14.19 30.91
CA GLY A 683 11.01 14.95 30.12
C GLY A 683 10.97 16.45 30.45
N TYR A 684 9.79 17.04 30.53
CA TYR A 684 9.67 18.45 30.92
C TYR A 684 10.15 18.72 32.35
N THR A 685 9.97 17.79 33.31
CA THR A 685 10.55 17.96 34.65
C THR A 685 12.07 18.08 34.60
N LYS A 686 12.72 17.37 33.68
CA LYS A 686 14.17 17.46 33.46
C LYS A 686 14.61 18.78 32.82
N LEU A 687 13.82 19.29 31.86
CA LEU A 687 14.09 20.60 31.22
C LEU A 687 14.04 21.76 32.19
N VAL A 688 13.07 21.75 33.12
CA VAL A 688 12.90 22.85 34.09
C VAL A 688 13.79 22.69 35.34
N SER A 689 14.37 21.52 35.57
CA SER A 689 15.24 21.28 36.71
C SER A 689 16.66 21.83 36.48
N ASN A 690 17.31 22.33 37.55
CA ASN A 690 18.67 22.84 37.43
C ASN A 690 19.73 21.73 37.60
N ASP A 691 19.34 20.52 38.03
CA ASP A 691 20.24 19.44 38.37
C ASP A 691 20.32 18.34 37.27
N ASN A 692 19.77 18.57 36.10
CA ASN A 692 19.73 17.64 34.96
C ASN A 692 19.10 16.26 35.30
N ARG A 693 18.16 16.22 36.26
CA ARG A 693 17.45 15.00 36.67
C ARG A 693 15.97 15.07 36.34
N MET A 694 15.39 13.91 36.13
CA MET A 694 13.93 13.76 36.05
C MET A 694 13.34 13.72 37.46
N HIS A 695 12.30 14.49 37.71
CA HIS A 695 11.64 14.60 39.00
C HIS A 695 10.20 14.12 38.94
N PRO A 696 9.91 12.80 39.13
CA PRO A 696 8.55 12.27 39.06
C PRO A 696 7.55 12.98 40.01
N GLY A 697 8.03 13.46 41.15
CA GLY A 697 7.22 14.21 42.10
C GLY A 697 6.69 15.54 41.56
N ASN A 698 7.37 16.12 40.55
CA ASN A 698 7.01 17.37 39.92
C ASN A 698 6.06 17.20 38.71
N MET A 699 5.78 15.98 38.29
CA MET A 699 4.93 15.71 37.11
C MET A 699 3.54 16.32 37.24
N ARG A 700 2.92 16.26 38.44
CA ARG A 700 1.61 16.88 38.68
C ARG A 700 1.64 18.40 38.53
N HIS A 701 2.74 19.04 38.89
CA HIS A 701 2.90 20.49 38.74
C HIS A 701 3.06 20.85 37.26
N ILE A 702 3.88 20.09 36.53
CA ILE A 702 4.05 20.22 35.08
C ILE A 702 2.74 19.96 34.35
N ASN A 703 2.00 18.91 34.71
CA ASN A 703 0.70 18.60 34.10
C ASN A 703 -0.32 19.73 34.26
N LYS A 704 -0.34 20.42 35.43
CA LYS A 704 -1.17 21.60 35.62
C LYS A 704 -0.73 22.79 34.76
N GLN A 705 0.54 22.88 34.40
CA GLN A 705 1.08 23.93 33.54
C GLN A 705 0.92 23.63 32.05
N VAL A 706 0.95 22.34 31.68
CA VAL A 706 0.97 21.86 30.29
C VAL A 706 -0.42 21.45 29.80
N ALA A 707 -1.35 21.10 30.72
CA ALA A 707 -2.71 20.65 30.40
C ALA A 707 -2.79 19.84 29.09
N LEU A 708 -2.10 18.71 29.03
CA LEU A 708 -2.20 17.80 27.87
C LEU A 708 -3.66 17.36 27.78
N PRO A 709 -4.31 17.52 26.60
CA PRO A 709 -5.70 17.18 26.43
C PRO A 709 -5.96 15.72 26.76
N ASN A 710 -7.11 15.47 27.39
CA ASN A 710 -7.61 14.12 27.53
C ASN A 710 -8.09 13.67 26.16
N ARG A 711 -7.46 12.67 25.57
CA ARG A 711 -7.88 12.12 24.28
C ARG A 711 -9.25 11.43 24.35
N GLU A 712 -9.68 11.04 25.56
CA GLU A 712 -10.94 10.34 25.85
C GLU A 712 -12.18 11.26 25.75
N GLU A 713 -12.06 12.56 26.08
CA GLU A 713 -13.19 13.49 26.04
C GLU A 713 -13.63 13.88 24.63
N SER A 714 -13.01 13.30 23.61
CA SER A 714 -13.15 13.74 22.25
C SER A 714 -14.02 12.84 21.37
N GLU A 715 -14.46 11.69 21.83
CA GLU A 715 -15.31 10.74 21.07
C GLU A 715 -16.82 10.92 21.35
N GLU A 716 -17.20 11.62 22.45
CA GLU A 716 -18.61 11.82 22.81
C GLU A 716 -19.24 13.11 22.23
N ASP A 717 -18.46 14.04 21.67
CA ASP A 717 -18.96 15.31 21.11
C ASP A 717 -19.03 15.35 19.57
N LEU A 718 -19.00 14.19 18.91
CA LEU A 718 -19.29 14.01 17.49
C LEU A 718 -20.38 12.94 17.30
#